data_98b0a5e0a728b324f6530353c56c00cc
#
_entry.id   98b0a5e0a728b324f6530353c56c00cc
#
_cell.length_a   1.000
_cell.length_b   1.000
_cell.length_c   1.000
_cell.angle_alpha   90.00
_cell.angle_beta   90.00
_cell.angle_gamma   90.00
#
_symmetry.space_group_name_H-M   'P 1'
#
loop_
_entity.id
_entity.type
_entity.pdbx_description
1 polymer ?
#
loop_
_entity_poly.entity_id
_entity_poly.type
_entity_poly.pdbx_seq_one_letter_code
_entity_poly.pdbx_strand_id
1 'polypeptide(L)'
;MVNYNDKNERYALVRKIAEEGIVLLKNEGVLPLGGEKVAVFGRTQLDLIKCGTGSAFCTCEHCAEILDGMEAEGISCDEILAEKYRRWTAENPIRTFDVWGSGSHINEEMPLSEEDIAACAARGAEKAVFIIGRTAGENDDAMNATGDYLLSDGEEEMLSALGRHFRDVIVVINSGNLMDMSFSLRPYVKALVLLSMPGMEGGHALARVLSGAVSPSGKLTDTAITSYEKCPSAQDFGSRGGIIQKYKEDIFVGYRYYESFASAGQSVLYPFGFGLSYTEFAAEPVSFSADDTEICAEINVRNIGKRAGKETVMLYSSSPVGAVDKPKYELRAFAKTRLLEAGESETLRLRFAAADMACFDDSGKTGERDAWVMEAGRYGIFCGNNVEKLQPCGAYDLPEMRVIKRCVHLDTRLDERLLLDGSYESLEHIAPDPADGITVLPAGKTRVKLDFAGGASEMLFNISVHGTYHLLLEGADGLPLPYDDFEIKAGRAEIFGGNAVFPAGKITLSVKPKRACASAALTLAKDDSPAVISGEKSLIEGGRFCECALYVVPRAFSDDADMAHGFALARMHTPGRYATYRLEVEKAGIYDFSLRYYNPYDDMLLSDCFSVLVSNVRREVGSVVLKKTAEMDGAVVYKTSEPFRLALPRGECYLKIVSATRTSPEIA
;
A
#
# COMPACT_ATOMS: atom_id res chain seq x y z
N MET A 1 22.02 -5.47 -30.97
CA MET A 1 21.94 -4.37 -29.99
C MET A 1 20.81 -3.46 -30.42
N VAL A 2 19.94 -3.07 -29.51
CA VAL A 2 18.84 -2.13 -29.79
C VAL A 2 19.44 -0.75 -30.06
N ASN A 3 19.05 -0.14 -31.18
CA ASN A 3 19.42 1.25 -31.46
C ASN A 3 18.46 2.19 -30.72
N TYR A 4 18.89 2.67 -29.56
CA TYR A 4 18.06 3.57 -28.74
C TYR A 4 17.73 4.93 -29.39
N ASN A 5 18.36 5.27 -30.50
CA ASN A 5 18.01 6.46 -31.29
C ASN A 5 16.88 6.18 -32.29
N ASP A 6 16.54 4.92 -32.58
CA ASP A 6 15.42 4.55 -33.43
C ASP A 6 14.15 4.36 -32.58
N LYS A 7 13.13 5.19 -32.84
CA LYS A 7 11.84 5.13 -32.11
C LYS A 7 11.16 3.78 -32.28
N ASN A 8 11.20 3.19 -33.45
CA ASN A 8 10.52 1.93 -33.74
C ASN A 8 11.17 0.76 -32.98
N GLU A 9 12.50 0.72 -32.93
CA GLU A 9 13.20 -0.29 -32.12
C GLU A 9 12.92 -0.14 -30.63
N ARG A 10 12.82 1.10 -30.11
CA ARG A 10 12.42 1.35 -28.73
C ARG A 10 10.99 0.88 -28.44
N TYR A 11 10.03 1.22 -29.28
CA TYR A 11 8.65 0.80 -29.14
C TYR A 11 8.51 -0.72 -29.19
N ALA A 12 9.21 -1.36 -30.14
CA ALA A 12 9.24 -2.82 -30.20
C ALA A 12 9.82 -3.47 -28.92
N LEU A 13 10.86 -2.86 -28.34
CA LEU A 13 11.43 -3.34 -27.06
C LEU A 13 10.44 -3.16 -25.89
N VAL A 14 9.82 -1.99 -25.76
CA VAL A 14 8.85 -1.71 -24.71
C VAL A 14 7.65 -2.66 -24.81
N ARG A 15 7.13 -2.86 -26.04
CA ARG A 15 6.07 -3.83 -26.29
C ARG A 15 6.47 -5.24 -25.88
N LYS A 16 7.67 -5.69 -26.25
CA LYS A 16 8.16 -7.01 -25.87
C LYS A 16 8.28 -7.18 -24.36
N ILE A 17 8.72 -6.14 -23.63
CA ILE A 17 8.78 -6.16 -22.16
C ILE A 17 7.36 -6.31 -21.59
N ALA A 18 6.38 -5.57 -22.12
CA ALA A 18 4.99 -5.68 -21.69
C ALA A 18 4.41 -7.08 -21.99
N GLU A 19 4.64 -7.62 -23.21
CA GLU A 19 4.22 -8.98 -23.58
C GLU A 19 4.74 -10.04 -22.60
N GLU A 20 5.98 -9.90 -22.16
CA GLU A 20 6.62 -10.84 -21.22
C GLU A 20 6.17 -10.68 -19.77
N GLY A 21 5.58 -9.52 -19.44
CA GLY A 21 5.05 -9.20 -18.12
C GLY A 21 3.58 -9.57 -17.93
N ILE A 22 2.80 -9.73 -19.01
CA ILE A 22 1.38 -10.10 -18.93
C ILE A 22 1.23 -11.49 -18.32
N VAL A 23 0.36 -11.60 -17.29
CA VAL A 23 0.10 -12.85 -16.58
C VAL A 23 -1.30 -13.37 -16.92
N LEU A 24 -1.38 -14.57 -17.44
CA LEU A 24 -2.65 -15.28 -17.62
C LEU A 24 -2.97 -16.08 -16.36
N LEU A 25 -4.00 -15.65 -15.61
CA LEU A 25 -4.37 -16.27 -14.33
C LEU A 25 -5.45 -17.35 -14.46
N LYS A 26 -6.34 -17.19 -15.44
CA LYS A 26 -7.40 -18.17 -15.72
C LYS A 26 -7.63 -18.25 -17.22
N ASN A 27 -7.84 -19.47 -17.74
CA ASN A 27 -8.28 -19.70 -19.12
C ASN A 27 -9.01 -21.02 -19.24
N GLU A 28 -10.31 -20.97 -19.42
CA GLU A 28 -11.16 -22.15 -19.66
C GLU A 28 -11.36 -22.39 -21.19
N GLY A 29 -10.29 -22.18 -21.96
CA GLY A 29 -10.28 -22.46 -23.40
C GLY A 29 -10.86 -21.34 -24.28
N VAL A 30 -11.07 -20.14 -23.72
CA VAL A 30 -11.63 -18.99 -24.47
C VAL A 30 -10.54 -18.10 -25.07
N LEU A 31 -9.31 -18.26 -24.64
CA LEU A 31 -8.11 -17.61 -25.19
C LEU A 31 -7.15 -18.68 -25.76
N PRO A 32 -6.39 -18.36 -26.82
CA PRO A 32 -6.45 -17.12 -27.60
C PRO A 32 -7.73 -16.98 -28.42
N LEU A 33 -8.08 -15.74 -28.79
CA LEU A 33 -9.23 -15.43 -29.65
C LEU A 33 -9.05 -16.08 -31.03
N GLY A 34 -10.12 -16.66 -31.54
CA GLY A 34 -10.09 -17.45 -32.80
C GLY A 34 -10.60 -16.70 -34.03
N GLY A 35 -10.83 -15.37 -33.94
CA GLY A 35 -11.40 -14.56 -35.03
C GLY A 35 -12.88 -14.19 -34.82
N GLU A 36 -13.48 -14.62 -33.70
CA GLU A 36 -14.81 -14.21 -33.29
C GLU A 36 -14.87 -12.71 -32.97
N LYS A 37 -16.05 -12.11 -33.15
CA LYS A 37 -16.31 -10.73 -32.75
C LYS A 37 -16.42 -10.64 -31.22
N VAL A 38 -15.78 -9.64 -30.63
CA VAL A 38 -15.83 -9.35 -29.21
C VAL A 38 -16.48 -8.01 -28.90
N ALA A 39 -17.12 -7.88 -27.75
CA ALA A 39 -17.54 -6.59 -27.19
C ALA A 39 -16.59 -6.21 -26.06
N VAL A 40 -15.97 -5.03 -26.15
CA VAL A 40 -14.98 -4.54 -25.18
C VAL A 40 -15.63 -3.53 -24.25
N PHE A 41 -15.61 -3.81 -22.98
CA PHE A 41 -16.16 -3.01 -21.90
C PHE A 41 -15.05 -2.52 -20.99
N GLY A 42 -15.31 -1.45 -20.26
CA GLY A 42 -14.35 -0.86 -19.34
C GLY A 42 -13.68 0.38 -19.90
N ARG A 43 -13.67 1.43 -19.12
CA ARG A 43 -13.09 2.72 -19.47
C ARG A 43 -11.65 2.62 -19.96
N THR A 44 -10.86 1.79 -19.29
CA THR A 44 -9.42 1.66 -19.52
C THR A 44 -9.05 1.02 -20.85
N GLN A 45 -10.03 0.63 -21.67
CA GLN A 45 -9.79 0.29 -23.07
C GLN A 45 -9.29 1.50 -23.89
N LEU A 46 -9.61 2.74 -23.44
CA LEU A 46 -9.24 4.02 -24.06
C LEU A 46 -8.44 4.95 -23.14
N ASP A 47 -8.39 4.62 -21.86
CA ASP A 47 -7.66 5.37 -20.83
C ASP A 47 -6.67 4.41 -20.14
N LEU A 48 -5.74 3.83 -20.91
CA LEU A 48 -4.79 2.83 -20.42
C LEU A 48 -3.95 3.37 -19.26
N ILE A 49 -3.96 2.66 -18.13
CA ILE A 49 -3.08 2.95 -17.00
C ILE A 49 -1.69 2.40 -17.32
N LYS A 50 -0.87 3.24 -17.96
CA LYS A 50 0.46 2.87 -18.45
C LYS A 50 1.56 2.91 -17.39
N CYS A 51 1.39 3.73 -16.36
CA CYS A 51 2.38 3.99 -15.32
C CYS A 51 1.68 4.37 -14.01
N GLY A 52 2.46 4.47 -12.92
CA GLY A 52 1.97 4.92 -11.64
C GLY A 52 1.68 6.42 -11.57
N THR A 53 1.15 6.86 -10.43
CA THR A 53 0.91 8.26 -10.10
C THR A 53 2.07 8.81 -9.24
N GLY A 54 2.04 10.10 -8.91
CA GLY A 54 3.10 10.74 -8.13
C GLY A 54 4.44 10.75 -8.87
N SER A 55 5.52 10.38 -8.18
CA SER A 55 6.87 10.32 -8.75
C SER A 55 7.03 9.25 -9.84
N ALA A 56 6.14 8.28 -9.90
CA ALA A 56 6.10 7.25 -10.94
C ALA A 56 5.32 7.68 -12.20
N PHE A 57 4.75 8.89 -12.22
CA PHE A 57 4.04 9.40 -13.39
C PHE A 57 5.00 9.70 -14.54
N CYS A 58 4.65 9.26 -15.74
CA CYS A 58 5.40 9.57 -16.94
C CYS A 58 4.52 10.14 -18.05
N THR A 59 5.08 11.10 -18.78
CA THR A 59 4.54 11.58 -20.05
C THR A 59 5.19 10.81 -21.19
N CYS A 60 4.42 10.47 -22.21
CA CYS A 60 4.93 9.85 -23.43
C CYS A 60 4.32 10.53 -24.67
N GLU A 61 5.09 10.53 -25.74
CA GLU A 61 4.63 11.09 -27.03
C GLU A 61 3.54 10.23 -27.68
N HIS A 62 3.47 8.96 -27.30
CA HIS A 62 2.57 7.96 -27.86
C HIS A 62 2.14 7.01 -26.75
N CYS A 63 0.87 6.63 -26.76
CA CYS A 63 0.34 5.56 -25.93
C CYS A 63 -0.63 4.75 -26.81
N ALA A 64 -0.35 3.47 -26.99
CA ALA A 64 -1.26 2.57 -27.67
C ALA A 64 -2.36 2.14 -26.69
N GLU A 65 -3.56 2.64 -26.88
CA GLU A 65 -4.73 2.22 -26.14
C GLU A 65 -5.09 0.76 -26.48
N ILE A 66 -5.89 0.11 -25.66
CA ILE A 66 -6.21 -1.31 -25.86
C ILE A 66 -7.00 -1.53 -27.14
N LEU A 67 -7.97 -0.65 -27.43
CA LEU A 67 -8.72 -0.73 -28.69
C LEU A 67 -7.83 -0.56 -29.92
N ASP A 68 -6.86 0.36 -29.87
CA ASP A 68 -5.91 0.57 -30.99
C ASP A 68 -5.07 -0.70 -31.21
N GLY A 69 -4.63 -1.33 -30.12
CA GLY A 69 -3.90 -2.60 -30.20
C GLY A 69 -4.75 -3.72 -30.78
N MET A 70 -6.01 -3.83 -30.39
CA MET A 70 -6.93 -4.84 -30.90
C MET A 70 -7.22 -4.64 -32.39
N GLU A 71 -7.40 -3.41 -32.83
CA GLU A 71 -7.57 -3.07 -34.26
C GLU A 71 -6.31 -3.44 -35.06
N ALA A 72 -5.14 -3.07 -34.56
CA ALA A 72 -3.86 -3.38 -35.21
C ALA A 72 -3.59 -4.89 -35.36
N GLU A 73 -4.05 -5.72 -34.41
CA GLU A 73 -3.96 -7.19 -34.48
C GLU A 73 -5.15 -7.83 -35.24
N GLY A 74 -6.06 -7.03 -35.79
CA GLY A 74 -7.20 -7.51 -36.56
C GLY A 74 -8.29 -8.20 -35.74
N ILE A 75 -8.35 -7.93 -34.43
CA ILE A 75 -9.41 -8.45 -33.57
C ILE A 75 -10.70 -7.69 -33.87
N SER A 76 -11.77 -8.44 -34.21
CA SER A 76 -13.07 -7.84 -34.54
C SER A 76 -13.79 -7.36 -33.30
N CYS A 77 -13.88 -6.04 -33.10
CA CYS A 77 -14.59 -5.43 -31.96
C CYS A 77 -16.00 -4.94 -32.36
N ASP A 78 -16.89 -4.73 -31.37
CA ASP A 78 -18.18 -4.08 -31.57
C ASP A 78 -17.98 -2.57 -31.70
N GLU A 79 -17.96 -2.05 -32.96
CA GLU A 79 -17.67 -0.66 -33.26
C GLU A 79 -18.69 0.33 -32.65
N ILE A 80 -19.97 -0.08 -32.53
CA ILE A 80 -21.01 0.78 -31.95
C ILE A 80 -20.74 1.00 -30.47
N LEU A 81 -20.32 -0.04 -29.75
CA LEU A 81 -19.93 0.06 -28.36
C LEU A 81 -18.63 0.88 -28.22
N ALA A 82 -17.63 0.59 -29.04
CA ALA A 82 -16.36 1.32 -29.04
C ALA A 82 -16.56 2.84 -29.23
N GLU A 83 -17.41 3.23 -30.21
CA GLU A 83 -17.74 4.63 -30.44
C GLU A 83 -18.53 5.27 -29.30
N LYS A 84 -19.38 4.50 -28.60
CA LYS A 84 -20.08 4.95 -27.41
C LYS A 84 -19.09 5.26 -26.28
N TYR A 85 -18.08 4.40 -26.07
CA TYR A 85 -17.00 4.64 -25.11
C TYR A 85 -16.12 5.84 -25.50
N ARG A 86 -15.69 5.97 -26.76
CA ARG A 86 -14.92 7.13 -27.24
C ARG A 86 -15.62 8.46 -26.93
N ARG A 87 -16.92 8.52 -27.18
CA ARG A 87 -17.71 9.72 -26.88
C ARG A 87 -17.79 9.98 -25.38
N TRP A 88 -18.11 8.94 -24.61
CA TRP A 88 -18.27 9.08 -23.18
C TRP A 88 -16.96 9.47 -22.49
N THR A 89 -15.82 8.87 -22.84
CA THR A 89 -14.52 9.23 -22.26
C THR A 89 -14.09 10.64 -22.62
N ALA A 90 -14.41 11.11 -23.82
CA ALA A 90 -14.16 12.50 -24.23
C ALA A 90 -14.99 13.52 -23.42
N GLU A 91 -16.22 13.17 -23.07
CA GLU A 91 -17.10 13.98 -22.22
C GLU A 91 -16.76 13.87 -20.72
N ASN A 92 -16.16 12.77 -20.31
CA ASN A 92 -15.79 12.45 -18.93
C ASN A 92 -14.28 12.16 -18.80
N PRO A 93 -13.40 13.14 -19.09
CA PRO A 93 -11.96 12.92 -19.02
C PRO A 93 -11.51 12.62 -17.61
N ILE A 94 -10.48 11.79 -17.46
CA ILE A 94 -9.83 11.54 -16.17
C ILE A 94 -9.29 12.86 -15.64
N ARG A 95 -9.74 13.22 -14.43
CA ARG A 95 -9.25 14.41 -13.75
C ARG A 95 -8.01 14.05 -12.94
N THR A 96 -6.86 14.56 -13.33
CA THR A 96 -5.66 14.54 -12.50
C THR A 96 -5.72 15.69 -11.52
N PHE A 97 -5.63 15.41 -10.23
CA PHE A 97 -5.76 16.44 -9.18
C PHE A 97 -4.49 17.27 -8.99
N ASP A 98 -3.35 16.81 -9.48
CA ASP A 98 -2.10 17.56 -9.42
C ASP A 98 -1.20 17.31 -10.63
N VAL A 99 -0.10 18.10 -10.73
CA VAL A 99 0.90 17.97 -11.81
C VAL A 99 1.66 16.64 -11.78
N TRP A 100 1.57 15.89 -10.69
CA TRP A 100 2.22 14.61 -10.49
C TRP A 100 1.29 13.43 -10.76
N GLY A 101 0.02 13.70 -11.09
CA GLY A 101 -0.99 12.68 -11.31
C GLY A 101 -1.50 12.01 -10.02
N SER A 102 -1.07 12.45 -8.84
CA SER A 102 -1.59 11.93 -7.58
C SER A 102 -3.08 12.26 -7.42
N GLY A 103 -3.85 11.31 -6.89
CA GLY A 103 -5.30 11.46 -6.72
C GLY A 103 -6.12 11.19 -7.98
N SER A 104 -5.53 10.65 -9.04
CA SER A 104 -6.28 10.17 -10.21
C SER A 104 -6.96 8.86 -9.86
N HIS A 105 -8.25 8.87 -9.62
CA HIS A 105 -9.05 7.67 -9.45
C HIS A 105 -9.80 7.34 -10.73
N ILE A 106 -9.52 6.18 -11.33
CA ILE A 106 -10.20 5.67 -12.53
C ILE A 106 -11.27 4.68 -12.08
N ASN A 107 -12.21 5.11 -11.27
CA ASN A 107 -13.21 4.22 -10.72
C ASN A 107 -14.60 4.45 -11.31
N GLU A 108 -14.74 5.49 -12.15
CA GLU A 108 -15.99 5.77 -12.82
C GLU A 108 -16.06 4.97 -14.10
N GLU A 109 -16.95 4.00 -14.13
CA GLU A 109 -17.29 3.23 -15.33
C GLU A 109 -18.46 3.88 -16.07
N MET A 110 -18.48 3.75 -17.39
CA MET A 110 -19.60 4.23 -18.19
C MET A 110 -20.88 3.49 -17.79
N PRO A 111 -21.95 4.19 -17.37
CA PRO A 111 -23.21 3.54 -17.08
C PRO A 111 -23.85 3.02 -18.38
N LEU A 112 -23.85 1.71 -18.57
CA LEU A 112 -24.51 1.04 -19.67
C LEU A 112 -25.82 0.42 -19.20
N SER A 113 -26.88 0.60 -19.99
CA SER A 113 -28.13 -0.13 -19.73
C SER A 113 -27.98 -1.61 -20.09
N GLU A 114 -28.84 -2.44 -19.54
CA GLU A 114 -28.85 -3.88 -19.87
C GLU A 114 -29.19 -4.10 -21.35
N GLU A 115 -30.00 -3.22 -21.97
CA GLU A 115 -30.32 -3.22 -23.39
C GLU A 115 -29.08 -2.93 -24.25
N ASP A 116 -28.21 -2.02 -23.82
CA ASP A 116 -26.94 -1.74 -24.51
C ASP A 116 -26.04 -2.97 -24.57
N ILE A 117 -25.94 -3.68 -23.43
CA ILE A 117 -25.13 -4.91 -23.32
C ILE A 117 -25.73 -6.03 -24.17
N ALA A 118 -27.03 -6.25 -24.06
CA ALA A 118 -27.75 -7.23 -24.88
C ALA A 118 -27.64 -6.96 -26.39
N ALA A 119 -27.65 -5.66 -26.78
CA ALA A 119 -27.49 -5.25 -28.18
C ALA A 119 -26.11 -5.63 -28.74
N CYS A 120 -25.04 -5.68 -27.94
CA CYS A 120 -23.73 -6.14 -28.39
C CYS A 120 -23.76 -7.62 -28.79
N ALA A 121 -24.36 -8.48 -27.96
CA ALA A 121 -24.57 -9.89 -28.29
C ALA A 121 -25.47 -10.06 -29.53
N ALA A 122 -26.55 -9.26 -29.64
CA ALA A 122 -27.44 -9.29 -30.80
C ALA A 122 -26.74 -8.86 -32.10
N ARG A 123 -25.71 -8.03 -32.04
CA ARG A 123 -24.88 -7.64 -33.20
C ARG A 123 -23.76 -8.64 -33.50
N GLY A 124 -23.78 -9.82 -32.83
CA GLY A 124 -22.91 -10.95 -33.12
C GLY A 124 -21.60 -10.92 -32.33
N ALA A 125 -21.49 -10.16 -31.23
CA ALA A 125 -20.39 -10.32 -30.30
C ALA A 125 -20.57 -11.63 -29.52
N GLU A 126 -19.59 -12.53 -29.64
CA GLU A 126 -19.66 -13.87 -29.03
C GLU A 126 -19.07 -13.90 -27.62
N LYS A 127 -18.11 -13.00 -27.34
CA LYS A 127 -17.43 -12.90 -26.05
C LYS A 127 -17.41 -11.44 -25.57
N ALA A 128 -17.44 -11.25 -24.27
CA ALA A 128 -17.20 -9.97 -23.64
C ALA A 128 -15.74 -9.91 -23.13
N VAL A 129 -15.06 -8.79 -23.38
CA VAL A 129 -13.77 -8.44 -22.77
C VAL A 129 -14.03 -7.27 -21.85
N PHE A 130 -13.87 -7.46 -20.54
CA PHE A 130 -14.07 -6.40 -19.55
C PHE A 130 -12.76 -5.99 -18.92
N ILE A 131 -12.40 -4.71 -19.06
CA ILE A 131 -11.12 -4.17 -18.62
C ILE A 131 -11.35 -3.31 -17.38
N ILE A 132 -10.78 -3.74 -16.26
CA ILE A 132 -10.87 -3.09 -14.96
C ILE A 132 -9.57 -2.36 -14.69
N GLY A 133 -9.63 -1.08 -14.38
CA GLY A 133 -8.47 -0.24 -14.11
C GLY A 133 -8.37 0.21 -12.66
N ARG A 134 -7.13 0.26 -12.14
CA ARG A 134 -6.80 0.90 -10.86
C ARG A 134 -5.50 1.67 -10.99
N THR A 135 -5.51 2.92 -10.56
CA THR A 135 -4.27 3.68 -10.39
C THR A 135 -3.50 3.15 -9.17
N ALA A 136 -2.20 3.27 -9.21
CA ALA A 136 -1.33 3.00 -8.08
C ALA A 136 -0.19 4.01 -8.08
N GLY A 137 0.23 4.49 -6.92
CA GLY A 137 1.28 5.49 -6.84
C GLY A 137 1.66 5.88 -5.43
N GLU A 138 2.54 6.84 -5.35
CA GLU A 138 3.05 7.37 -4.09
C GLU A 138 1.93 8.02 -3.26
N ASN A 139 1.86 7.69 -1.98
CA ASN A 139 0.83 8.12 -1.02
C ASN A 139 -0.61 7.65 -1.36
N ASP A 140 -0.74 6.59 -2.14
CA ASP A 140 -2.03 6.06 -2.58
C ASP A 140 -2.10 4.56 -2.21
N ASP A 141 -2.17 4.29 -0.91
CA ASP A 141 -2.30 2.93 -0.38
C ASP A 141 -3.67 2.35 -0.76
N ALA A 142 -3.67 1.15 -1.33
CA ALA A 142 -4.90 0.44 -1.64
C ALA A 142 -5.68 0.12 -0.35
N MET A 143 -6.92 0.57 -0.30
CA MET A 143 -7.81 0.36 0.83
C MET A 143 -8.75 -0.81 0.57
N ASN A 144 -9.09 -1.59 1.60
CA ASN A 144 -10.16 -2.59 1.52
C ASN A 144 -11.52 -1.90 1.38
N ALA A 145 -11.76 -1.31 0.23
CA ALA A 145 -12.93 -0.51 -0.07
C ALA A 145 -13.44 -0.75 -1.49
N THR A 146 -14.73 -0.48 -1.68
CA THR A 146 -15.41 -0.49 -2.99
C THR A 146 -14.76 0.52 -3.92
N GLY A 147 -14.39 0.08 -5.12
CA GLY A 147 -13.73 0.91 -6.15
C GLY A 147 -12.22 1.05 -5.97
N ASP A 148 -11.64 0.41 -4.98
CA ASP A 148 -10.21 0.36 -4.73
C ASP A 148 -9.75 -1.12 -4.75
N TYR A 149 -9.52 -1.78 -3.61
CA TYR A 149 -9.21 -3.21 -3.58
C TYR A 149 -10.39 -4.06 -4.09
N LEU A 150 -11.62 -3.70 -3.74
CA LEU A 150 -12.85 -4.35 -4.22
C LEU A 150 -13.34 -3.73 -5.54
N LEU A 151 -14.18 -4.45 -6.27
CA LEU A 151 -14.90 -3.87 -7.41
C LEU A 151 -15.73 -2.65 -6.96
N SER A 152 -15.85 -1.63 -7.82
CA SER A 152 -16.83 -0.58 -7.62
C SER A 152 -18.25 -1.12 -7.85
N ASP A 153 -19.27 -0.40 -7.35
CA ASP A 153 -20.66 -0.80 -7.57
C ASP A 153 -20.99 -0.91 -9.07
N GLY A 154 -20.49 0.06 -9.87
CA GLY A 154 -20.67 0.03 -11.32
C GLY A 154 -19.95 -1.12 -12.02
N GLU A 155 -18.74 -1.49 -11.56
CA GLU A 155 -18.03 -2.67 -12.09
C GLU A 155 -18.72 -3.98 -11.70
N GLU A 156 -19.24 -4.06 -10.49
CA GLU A 156 -20.01 -5.21 -10.02
C GLU A 156 -21.31 -5.40 -10.82
N GLU A 157 -22.04 -4.30 -11.05
CA GLU A 157 -23.25 -4.30 -11.87
C GLU A 157 -22.93 -4.68 -13.33
N MET A 158 -21.88 -4.09 -13.90
CA MET A 158 -21.41 -4.40 -15.25
C MET A 158 -21.05 -5.87 -15.38
N LEU A 159 -20.18 -6.39 -14.52
CA LEU A 159 -19.74 -7.77 -14.57
C LEU A 159 -20.91 -8.76 -14.41
N SER A 160 -21.87 -8.44 -13.54
CA SER A 160 -23.09 -9.21 -13.36
C SER A 160 -23.99 -9.19 -14.61
N ALA A 161 -24.13 -8.01 -15.27
CA ALA A 161 -24.89 -7.87 -16.50
C ALA A 161 -24.21 -8.64 -17.66
N LEU A 162 -22.89 -8.55 -17.77
CA LEU A 162 -22.14 -9.33 -18.76
C LEU A 162 -22.39 -10.84 -18.61
N GLY A 163 -22.40 -11.34 -17.38
CA GLY A 163 -22.68 -12.77 -17.11
C GLY A 163 -24.10 -13.21 -17.47
N ARG A 164 -25.07 -12.30 -17.62
CA ARG A 164 -26.42 -12.61 -18.09
C ARG A 164 -26.52 -12.70 -19.62
N HIS A 165 -25.67 -11.97 -20.34
CA HIS A 165 -25.75 -11.83 -21.80
C HIS A 165 -24.63 -12.55 -22.56
N PHE A 166 -23.50 -12.83 -21.90
CA PHE A 166 -22.36 -13.52 -22.49
C PHE A 166 -22.03 -14.78 -21.68
N ARG A 167 -21.84 -15.88 -22.39
CA ARG A 167 -21.37 -17.14 -21.79
C ARG A 167 -19.91 -17.04 -21.37
N ASP A 168 -19.13 -16.35 -22.16
CA ASP A 168 -17.68 -16.27 -22.05
C ASP A 168 -17.25 -14.81 -21.82
N VAL A 169 -16.92 -14.49 -20.58
CA VAL A 169 -16.39 -13.20 -20.17
C VAL A 169 -14.90 -13.34 -19.89
N ILE A 170 -14.10 -12.52 -20.57
CA ILE A 170 -12.67 -12.37 -20.37
C ILE A 170 -12.48 -11.09 -19.56
N VAL A 171 -11.87 -11.19 -18.38
CA VAL A 171 -11.55 -10.01 -17.57
C VAL A 171 -10.06 -9.69 -17.68
N VAL A 172 -9.75 -8.42 -17.90
CA VAL A 172 -8.38 -7.88 -17.92
C VAL A 172 -8.25 -6.89 -16.78
N ILE A 173 -7.24 -7.08 -15.93
CA ILE A 173 -6.91 -6.15 -14.84
C ILE A 173 -5.73 -5.29 -15.25
N ASN A 174 -5.96 -3.99 -15.41
CA ASN A 174 -4.95 -2.96 -15.66
C ASN A 174 -4.68 -2.19 -14.36
N SER A 175 -3.89 -2.77 -13.48
CA SER A 175 -3.60 -2.22 -12.14
C SER A 175 -2.16 -2.51 -11.73
N GLY A 176 -1.51 -1.55 -11.08
CA GLY A 176 -0.18 -1.75 -10.49
C GLY A 176 -0.22 -2.49 -9.16
N ASN A 177 -1.35 -2.46 -8.45
CA ASN A 177 -1.57 -3.18 -7.20
C ASN A 177 -2.46 -4.40 -7.44
N LEU A 178 -2.34 -5.41 -6.57
CA LEU A 178 -3.34 -6.46 -6.51
C LEU A 178 -4.68 -5.89 -6.03
N MET A 179 -5.75 -6.41 -6.61
CA MET A 179 -7.11 -6.19 -6.15
C MET A 179 -7.78 -7.53 -5.83
N ASP A 180 -8.97 -7.51 -5.25
CA ASP A 180 -9.76 -8.73 -5.08
C ASP A 180 -10.06 -9.37 -6.45
N MET A 181 -9.67 -10.61 -6.60
CA MET A 181 -9.88 -11.40 -7.81
C MET A 181 -10.89 -12.52 -7.59
N SER A 182 -11.60 -12.55 -6.47
CA SER A 182 -12.57 -13.59 -6.14
C SER A 182 -13.71 -13.68 -7.15
N PHE A 183 -14.03 -12.60 -7.84
CA PHE A 183 -14.97 -12.57 -8.96
C PHE A 183 -14.58 -13.55 -10.11
N SER A 184 -13.29 -13.91 -10.21
CA SER A 184 -12.83 -14.91 -11.20
C SER A 184 -13.42 -16.30 -10.99
N LEU A 185 -13.95 -16.58 -9.81
CA LEU A 185 -14.64 -17.85 -9.50
C LEU A 185 -16.05 -17.93 -10.10
N ARG A 186 -16.59 -16.82 -10.63
CA ARG A 186 -17.91 -16.81 -11.28
C ARG A 186 -17.89 -17.67 -12.54
N PRO A 187 -18.93 -18.47 -12.77
CA PRO A 187 -18.93 -19.46 -13.86
C PRO A 187 -18.79 -18.87 -15.26
N TYR A 188 -19.20 -17.63 -15.47
CA TYR A 188 -19.13 -16.93 -16.75
C TYR A 188 -17.80 -16.20 -16.99
N VAL A 189 -16.98 -15.99 -15.94
CA VAL A 189 -15.62 -15.47 -16.10
C VAL A 189 -14.71 -16.61 -16.53
N LYS A 190 -14.43 -16.69 -17.83
CA LYS A 190 -13.70 -17.79 -18.46
C LYS A 190 -12.22 -17.57 -18.60
N ALA A 191 -11.79 -16.30 -18.61
CA ALA A 191 -10.38 -15.95 -18.57
C ALA A 191 -10.15 -14.74 -17.67
N LEU A 192 -8.98 -14.70 -17.04
CA LEU A 192 -8.46 -13.57 -16.25
C LEU A 192 -7.03 -13.29 -16.66
N VAL A 193 -6.77 -12.05 -17.07
CA VAL A 193 -5.47 -11.56 -17.49
C VAL A 193 -5.06 -10.40 -16.60
N LEU A 194 -3.88 -10.45 -16.03
CA LEU A 194 -3.27 -9.31 -15.32
C LEU A 194 -2.33 -8.61 -16.28
N LEU A 195 -2.70 -7.40 -16.68
CA LEU A 195 -1.92 -6.54 -17.57
C LEU A 195 -0.90 -5.70 -16.79
N SER A 196 -1.15 -5.46 -15.52
CA SER A 196 -0.39 -4.55 -14.66
C SER A 196 -0.35 -3.11 -15.24
N MET A 197 0.78 -2.43 -15.13
CA MET A 197 1.08 -1.14 -15.76
C MET A 197 2.07 -1.34 -16.90
N PRO A 198 1.61 -1.57 -18.13
CA PRO A 198 2.43 -2.12 -19.22
C PRO A 198 3.26 -1.09 -19.99
N GLY A 199 3.21 0.19 -19.60
CA GLY A 199 3.87 1.25 -20.35
C GLY A 199 3.13 1.64 -21.63
N MET A 200 3.80 2.41 -22.48
CA MET A 200 3.20 3.07 -23.65
C MET A 200 2.72 2.14 -24.78
N GLU A 201 3.21 0.91 -24.82
CA GLU A 201 2.86 -0.11 -25.84
C GLU A 201 1.90 -1.19 -25.29
N GLY A 202 1.28 -0.92 -24.14
CA GLY A 202 0.45 -1.88 -23.42
C GLY A 202 -0.74 -2.41 -24.20
N GLY A 203 -1.42 -1.58 -24.96
CA GLY A 203 -2.54 -1.99 -25.81
C GLY A 203 -2.13 -2.98 -26.90
N HIS A 204 -1.03 -2.70 -27.60
CA HIS A 204 -0.48 -3.63 -28.59
C HIS A 204 -0.02 -4.95 -27.94
N ALA A 205 0.65 -4.88 -26.78
CA ALA A 205 1.12 -6.08 -26.09
C ALA A 205 -0.05 -6.99 -25.66
N LEU A 206 -1.10 -6.40 -25.06
CA LEU A 206 -2.29 -7.14 -24.66
C LEU A 206 -2.98 -7.78 -25.88
N ALA A 207 -3.19 -7.02 -26.95
CA ALA A 207 -3.86 -7.53 -28.15
C ALA A 207 -3.13 -8.73 -28.75
N ARG A 208 -1.79 -8.70 -28.80
CA ARG A 208 -0.96 -9.81 -29.27
C ARG A 208 -1.05 -11.05 -28.40
N VAL A 209 -1.22 -10.87 -27.08
CA VAL A 209 -1.51 -11.97 -26.18
C VAL A 209 -2.93 -12.51 -26.42
N LEU A 210 -3.94 -11.63 -26.50
CA LEU A 210 -5.33 -12.05 -26.73
C LEU A 210 -5.51 -12.78 -28.06
N SER A 211 -4.84 -12.34 -29.15
CA SER A 211 -4.88 -13.00 -30.46
C SER A 211 -4.10 -14.31 -30.52
N GLY A 212 -3.21 -14.56 -29.57
CA GLY A 212 -2.29 -15.70 -29.56
C GLY A 212 -1.07 -15.54 -30.46
N ALA A 213 -0.79 -14.33 -30.97
CA ALA A 213 0.47 -14.00 -31.62
C ALA A 213 1.66 -14.16 -30.67
N VAL A 214 1.41 -13.99 -29.36
CA VAL A 214 2.37 -14.26 -28.28
C VAL A 214 1.71 -15.14 -27.23
N SER A 215 2.37 -16.22 -26.82
CA SER A 215 1.95 -17.00 -25.66
C SER A 215 2.34 -16.25 -24.38
N PRO A 216 1.40 -16.03 -23.44
CA PRO A 216 1.72 -15.39 -22.17
C PRO A 216 2.77 -16.19 -21.40
N SER A 217 3.67 -15.49 -20.72
CA SER A 217 4.78 -16.06 -19.96
C SER A 217 5.11 -15.28 -18.69
N GLY A 218 4.31 -14.27 -18.34
CA GLY A 218 4.41 -13.55 -17.09
C GLY A 218 4.06 -14.42 -15.89
N LYS A 219 4.63 -14.10 -14.74
CA LYS A 219 4.37 -14.79 -13.48
C LYS A 219 3.93 -13.79 -12.43
N LEU A 220 2.98 -14.20 -11.60
CA LEU A 220 2.48 -13.39 -10.50
C LEU A 220 3.59 -13.17 -9.47
N THR A 221 3.88 -11.91 -9.15
CA THR A 221 4.92 -11.51 -8.19
C THR A 221 4.40 -11.40 -6.76
N ASP A 222 3.12 -11.67 -6.58
CA ASP A 222 2.40 -11.64 -5.31
C ASP A 222 1.58 -12.92 -5.12
N THR A 223 0.92 -13.03 -3.95
CA THR A 223 -0.06 -14.07 -3.68
C THR A 223 -1.46 -13.44 -3.67
N ALA A 224 -2.30 -13.81 -4.62
CA ALA A 224 -3.70 -13.39 -4.63
C ALA A 224 -4.52 -14.26 -3.66
N ILE A 225 -5.37 -13.64 -2.87
CA ILE A 225 -6.14 -14.27 -1.79
C ILE A 225 -7.64 -14.06 -1.97
N THR A 226 -8.43 -14.91 -1.32
CA THR A 226 -9.89 -14.90 -1.44
C THR A 226 -10.57 -13.82 -0.58
N SER A 227 -9.86 -13.20 0.36
CA SER A 227 -10.39 -12.18 1.27
C SER A 227 -9.25 -11.37 1.87
N TYR A 228 -9.41 -10.05 1.89
CA TYR A 228 -8.43 -9.10 2.45
C TYR A 228 -8.05 -9.42 3.90
N GLU A 229 -9.04 -9.84 4.72
CA GLU A 229 -8.85 -10.14 6.14
C GLU A 229 -7.92 -11.35 6.38
N LYS A 230 -7.61 -12.11 5.32
CA LYS A 230 -6.67 -13.23 5.38
C LYS A 230 -5.21 -12.81 5.17
N CYS A 231 -4.98 -11.55 4.83
CA CYS A 231 -3.63 -10.99 4.79
C CYS A 231 -3.11 -10.79 6.23
N PRO A 232 -1.87 -11.20 6.57
CA PRO A 232 -1.33 -11.04 7.91
C PRO A 232 -1.25 -9.57 8.34
N SER A 233 -1.02 -8.66 7.40
CA SER A 233 -0.96 -7.21 7.64
C SER A 233 -2.32 -6.50 7.53
N ALA A 234 -3.43 -7.19 7.26
CA ALA A 234 -4.74 -6.57 6.98
C ALA A 234 -5.22 -5.60 8.08
N GLN A 235 -4.82 -5.83 9.32
CA GLN A 235 -5.18 -4.99 10.45
C GLN A 235 -4.28 -3.76 10.62
N ASP A 236 -3.09 -3.80 10.08
CA ASP A 236 -2.03 -2.81 10.31
C ASP A 236 -1.61 -2.09 9.02
N PHE A 237 -2.02 -2.58 7.84
CA PHE A 237 -1.71 -1.99 6.53
C PHE A 237 -2.63 -0.81 6.19
N GLY A 238 -2.10 0.09 5.37
CA GLY A 238 -2.84 1.23 4.83
C GLY A 238 -3.29 2.11 5.95
N SER A 239 -2.37 2.84 6.49
CA SER A 239 -2.60 3.82 7.55
C SER A 239 -4.08 3.84 7.98
N ARG A 240 -4.48 3.03 8.91
CA ARG A 240 -5.81 3.14 9.56
C ARG A 240 -6.01 4.54 10.16
N GLY A 241 -5.49 5.53 9.44
CA GLY A 241 -5.29 6.88 9.80
C GLY A 241 -3.88 7.14 10.36
N GLY A 242 -2.87 6.24 10.27
CA GLY A 242 -1.64 6.28 11.02
C GLY A 242 -0.38 6.67 10.28
N ILE A 243 0.47 7.36 10.98
CA ILE A 243 1.87 7.56 10.62
C ILE A 243 2.67 6.27 10.87
N ILE A 244 2.11 5.33 11.64
CA ILE A 244 2.77 4.10 12.06
C ILE A 244 2.10 2.92 11.39
N GLN A 245 2.85 2.26 10.51
CA GLN A 245 2.52 0.92 10.05
C GLN A 245 3.28 -0.08 10.92
N LYS A 246 2.57 -1.09 11.41
CA LYS A 246 3.15 -2.16 12.21
C LYS A 246 3.39 -3.37 11.31
N TYR A 247 4.65 -3.73 11.13
CA TYR A 247 5.07 -4.89 10.33
C TYR A 247 5.16 -6.15 11.21
N LYS A 248 4.06 -6.46 11.91
CA LYS A 248 4.01 -7.59 12.86
C LYS A 248 4.20 -8.96 12.21
N GLU A 249 3.88 -9.05 10.93
CA GLU A 249 4.13 -10.24 10.12
C GLU A 249 5.62 -10.57 9.97
N ASP A 250 6.51 -9.58 10.23
CA ASP A 250 7.96 -9.70 10.22
C ASP A 250 8.46 -10.39 8.92
N ILE A 251 9.12 -11.53 9.02
CA ILE A 251 9.65 -12.29 7.86
C ILE A 251 8.53 -12.98 7.04
N PHE A 252 7.33 -13.11 7.60
CA PHE A 252 6.22 -13.83 6.97
C PHE A 252 5.40 -12.92 6.05
N VAL A 253 6.03 -12.37 5.01
CA VAL A 253 5.42 -11.49 4.02
C VAL A 253 5.06 -12.27 2.76
N GLY A 254 3.84 -12.03 2.22
CA GLY A 254 3.37 -12.64 0.98
C GLY A 254 3.39 -14.18 1.02
N TYR A 255 3.93 -14.84 -0.01
CA TYR A 255 3.97 -16.30 -0.09
C TYR A 255 4.68 -16.95 1.10
N ARG A 256 5.64 -16.27 1.75
CA ARG A 256 6.32 -16.79 2.95
C ARG A 256 5.33 -17.07 4.07
N TYR A 257 4.31 -16.22 4.22
CA TYR A 257 3.22 -16.44 5.17
C TYR A 257 2.34 -17.61 4.73
N TYR A 258 1.81 -17.56 3.50
CA TYR A 258 0.82 -18.53 3.05
C TYR A 258 1.38 -19.94 2.93
N GLU A 259 2.66 -20.10 2.62
CA GLU A 259 3.34 -21.39 2.58
C GLU A 259 3.75 -21.92 3.96
N SER A 260 4.02 -21.03 4.93
CA SER A 260 4.45 -21.44 6.27
C SER A 260 3.28 -21.80 7.17
N PHE A 261 2.11 -21.19 6.99
CA PHE A 261 0.93 -21.42 7.81
C PHE A 261 -0.15 -22.15 7.02
N ALA A 262 -0.37 -23.44 7.34
CA ALA A 262 -1.30 -24.32 6.59
C ALA A 262 -2.75 -23.79 6.53
N SER A 263 -3.22 -23.11 7.58
CA SER A 263 -4.56 -22.48 7.59
C SER A 263 -4.64 -21.26 6.66
N ALA A 264 -3.54 -20.54 6.49
CA ALA A 264 -3.46 -19.39 5.59
C ALA A 264 -3.42 -19.83 4.13
N GLY A 265 -2.74 -20.92 3.81
CA GLY A 265 -2.67 -21.48 2.46
C GLY A 265 -4.04 -21.80 1.85
N GLN A 266 -5.05 -22.11 2.69
CA GLN A 266 -6.43 -22.35 2.24
C GLN A 266 -7.12 -21.07 1.68
N SER A 267 -6.56 -19.89 1.91
CA SER A 267 -7.08 -18.62 1.39
C SER A 267 -6.42 -18.17 0.10
N VAL A 268 -5.45 -18.91 -0.42
CA VAL A 268 -4.77 -18.58 -1.68
C VAL A 268 -5.69 -18.84 -2.86
N LEU A 269 -5.87 -17.84 -3.71
CA LEU A 269 -6.59 -17.94 -4.97
C LEU A 269 -5.63 -18.21 -6.14
N TYR A 270 -4.54 -17.43 -6.18
CA TYR A 270 -3.42 -17.62 -7.13
C TYR A 270 -2.11 -17.48 -6.37
N PRO A 271 -1.25 -18.50 -6.34
CA PRO A 271 -0.01 -18.47 -5.57
C PRO A 271 1.06 -17.63 -6.24
N PHE A 272 2.06 -17.22 -5.47
CA PHE A 272 3.26 -16.57 -5.99
C PHE A 272 3.92 -17.40 -7.09
N GLY A 273 4.30 -16.74 -8.18
CA GLY A 273 4.88 -17.37 -9.36
C GLY A 273 3.87 -17.99 -10.33
N PHE A 274 2.57 -17.95 -10.00
CA PHE A 274 1.54 -18.51 -10.89
C PHE A 274 1.42 -17.70 -12.20
N GLY A 275 1.16 -18.41 -13.28
CA GLY A 275 0.91 -17.85 -14.60
C GLY A 275 0.81 -18.96 -15.62
N LEU A 276 -0.28 -18.95 -16.39
CA LEU A 276 -0.57 -19.91 -17.47
C LEU A 276 0.08 -19.47 -18.78
N SER A 277 0.18 -20.41 -19.71
CA SER A 277 0.60 -20.17 -21.08
C SER A 277 -0.40 -20.80 -22.05
N TYR A 278 -0.28 -20.53 -23.36
CA TYR A 278 -1.03 -21.23 -24.40
C TYR A 278 -0.37 -22.56 -24.80
N THR A 279 0.73 -22.93 -24.14
CA THR A 279 1.43 -24.20 -24.30
C THR A 279 1.78 -24.76 -22.92
N GLU A 280 2.31 -25.97 -22.87
CA GLU A 280 2.66 -26.67 -21.64
C GLU A 280 4.15 -26.96 -21.59
N PHE A 281 4.71 -26.90 -20.39
CA PHE A 281 6.15 -27.16 -20.17
C PHE A 281 6.34 -28.24 -19.10
N ALA A 282 7.33 -29.10 -19.33
CA ALA A 282 7.93 -29.96 -18.32
C ALA A 282 9.28 -29.36 -17.91
N ALA A 283 9.51 -29.26 -16.61
CA ALA A 283 10.77 -28.78 -16.05
C ALA A 283 11.33 -29.87 -15.12
N GLU A 284 12.52 -30.37 -15.39
CA GLU A 284 13.15 -31.47 -14.66
C GLU A 284 14.56 -31.09 -14.22
N PRO A 285 14.93 -31.25 -12.93
CA PRO A 285 16.33 -31.10 -12.47
C PRO A 285 17.22 -32.14 -13.15
N VAL A 286 18.34 -31.70 -13.73
CA VAL A 286 19.29 -32.59 -14.41
C VAL A 286 20.64 -32.66 -13.73
N SER A 287 21.03 -31.60 -13.00
CA SER A 287 22.22 -31.61 -12.16
C SER A 287 22.07 -30.70 -10.95
N PHE A 288 22.80 -31.01 -9.90
CA PHE A 288 22.87 -30.22 -8.68
C PHE A 288 24.28 -30.25 -8.10
N SER A 289 24.77 -29.11 -7.68
CA SER A 289 26.00 -28.99 -6.89
C SER A 289 25.83 -27.94 -5.80
N ALA A 290 26.44 -28.18 -4.66
CA ALA A 290 26.41 -27.27 -3.53
C ALA A 290 27.75 -27.34 -2.78
N ASP A 291 28.29 -26.18 -2.47
CA ASP A 291 29.42 -26.03 -1.58
C ASP A 291 29.23 -24.81 -0.67
N ASP A 292 30.25 -24.47 0.11
CA ASP A 292 30.21 -23.35 1.08
C ASP A 292 30.07 -21.98 0.45
N THR A 293 30.21 -21.88 -0.86
CA THR A 293 30.20 -20.61 -1.61
C THR A 293 29.00 -20.48 -2.54
N GLU A 294 28.65 -21.53 -3.27
CA GLU A 294 27.62 -21.48 -4.32
C GLU A 294 26.70 -22.71 -4.27
N ILE A 295 25.44 -22.49 -4.46
CA ILE A 295 24.43 -23.48 -4.77
C ILE A 295 24.07 -23.35 -6.24
N CYS A 296 24.11 -24.44 -6.99
CA CYS A 296 23.83 -24.45 -8.43
C CYS A 296 22.93 -25.63 -8.78
N ALA A 297 21.87 -25.36 -9.56
CA ALA A 297 21.00 -26.37 -10.13
C ALA A 297 20.83 -26.14 -11.63
N GLU A 298 20.89 -27.20 -12.42
CA GLU A 298 20.54 -27.18 -13.84
C GLU A 298 19.19 -27.85 -14.04
N ILE A 299 18.27 -27.15 -14.70
CA ILE A 299 16.90 -27.60 -14.93
C ILE A 299 16.66 -27.62 -16.43
N ASN A 300 16.33 -28.81 -16.97
CA ASN A 300 15.90 -28.94 -18.36
C ASN A 300 14.41 -28.58 -18.47
N VAL A 301 14.11 -27.56 -19.27
CA VAL A 301 12.74 -27.12 -19.56
C VAL A 301 12.39 -27.53 -20.98
N ARG A 302 11.34 -28.30 -21.16
CA ARG A 302 10.85 -28.75 -22.47
C ARG A 302 9.45 -28.23 -22.71
N ASN A 303 9.21 -27.69 -23.89
CA ASN A 303 7.87 -27.38 -24.37
C ASN A 303 7.19 -28.69 -24.83
N ILE A 304 6.24 -29.17 -24.05
CA ILE A 304 5.49 -30.40 -24.32
C ILE A 304 4.14 -30.14 -24.99
N GLY A 305 3.78 -28.87 -25.17
CA GLY A 305 2.54 -28.47 -25.83
C GLY A 305 2.70 -28.29 -27.34
N LYS A 306 1.78 -27.54 -27.95
CA LYS A 306 1.66 -27.41 -29.40
C LYS A 306 2.00 -26.03 -29.97
N ARG A 307 2.21 -25.05 -29.12
CA ARG A 307 2.52 -23.66 -29.50
C ARG A 307 3.90 -23.28 -28.99
N ALA A 308 4.55 -22.35 -29.65
CA ALA A 308 5.76 -21.74 -29.12
C ALA A 308 5.45 -20.95 -27.85
N GLY A 309 6.36 -20.97 -26.89
CA GLY A 309 6.21 -20.24 -25.64
C GLY A 309 7.49 -20.18 -24.82
N LYS A 310 7.43 -19.48 -23.70
CA LYS A 310 8.51 -19.38 -22.73
C LYS A 310 8.01 -19.80 -21.35
N GLU A 311 8.92 -20.35 -20.53
CA GLU A 311 8.62 -20.68 -19.14
C GLU A 311 9.65 -20.08 -18.21
N THR A 312 9.18 -19.66 -17.03
CA THR A 312 10.05 -19.18 -15.94
C THR A 312 10.18 -20.27 -14.89
N VAL A 313 11.41 -20.64 -14.58
CA VAL A 313 11.74 -21.58 -13.50
C VAL A 313 12.31 -20.78 -12.33
N MET A 314 11.85 -21.10 -11.14
CA MET A 314 12.25 -20.49 -9.86
C MET A 314 12.95 -21.53 -9.01
N LEU A 315 14.00 -21.11 -8.29
CA LEU A 315 14.76 -21.94 -7.35
C LEU A 315 14.53 -21.43 -5.94
N TYR A 316 14.09 -22.32 -5.07
CA TYR A 316 13.79 -22.01 -3.67
C TYR A 316 14.66 -22.79 -2.72
N SER A 317 14.97 -22.19 -1.56
CA SER A 317 15.56 -22.89 -0.42
C SER A 317 14.54 -23.10 0.69
N SER A 318 14.69 -24.19 1.43
CA SER A 318 14.00 -24.45 2.70
C SER A 318 15.05 -24.67 3.77
N SER A 319 15.10 -23.81 4.75
CA SER A 319 16.10 -23.85 5.83
C SER A 319 15.73 -24.90 6.91
N PRO A 320 16.72 -25.44 7.66
CA PRO A 320 16.44 -26.33 8.78
C PRO A 320 15.65 -25.62 9.89
N VAL A 321 14.85 -26.38 10.62
CA VAL A 321 14.25 -25.91 11.87
C VAL A 321 15.36 -25.67 12.87
N GLY A 322 15.38 -24.51 13.50
CA GLY A 322 16.44 -24.09 14.42
C GLY A 322 15.92 -23.15 15.50
N ALA A 323 16.81 -22.37 16.09
CA ALA A 323 16.49 -21.44 17.16
C ALA A 323 15.74 -20.19 16.64
N VAL A 324 16.04 -19.76 15.41
CA VAL A 324 15.39 -18.64 14.76
C VAL A 324 14.32 -19.15 13.81
N ASP A 325 13.14 -18.52 13.82
CA ASP A 325 12.07 -18.82 12.89
C ASP A 325 12.45 -18.48 11.44
N LYS A 326 12.00 -19.30 10.51
CA LYS A 326 12.28 -19.14 9.07
C LYS A 326 11.05 -19.50 8.25
N PRO A 327 10.82 -18.82 7.12
CA PRO A 327 9.77 -19.23 6.21
C PRO A 327 10.03 -20.64 5.64
N LYS A 328 8.96 -21.34 5.30
CA LYS A 328 9.05 -22.68 4.70
C LYS A 328 9.86 -22.71 3.42
N TYR A 329 9.65 -21.71 2.56
CA TYR A 329 10.36 -21.54 1.29
C TYR A 329 10.80 -20.09 1.09
N GLU A 330 11.95 -19.91 0.49
CA GLU A 330 12.46 -18.60 0.06
C GLU A 330 13.02 -18.66 -1.35
N LEU A 331 12.54 -17.77 -2.23
CA LEU A 331 13.04 -17.63 -3.59
C LEU A 331 14.50 -17.16 -3.57
N ARG A 332 15.39 -17.89 -4.27
CA ARG A 332 16.81 -17.57 -4.36
C ARG A 332 17.28 -17.18 -5.74
N ALA A 333 16.72 -17.81 -6.77
CA ALA A 333 17.04 -17.50 -8.15
C ALA A 333 15.86 -17.81 -9.06
N PHE A 334 15.84 -17.19 -10.23
CA PHE A 334 14.91 -17.52 -11.30
C PHE A 334 15.54 -17.26 -12.66
N ALA A 335 15.05 -17.94 -13.67
CA ALA A 335 15.39 -17.69 -15.06
C ALA A 335 14.21 -18.03 -15.97
N LYS A 336 14.10 -17.30 -17.09
CA LYS A 336 13.11 -17.54 -18.15
C LYS A 336 13.82 -18.14 -19.38
N THR A 337 13.21 -19.13 -20.01
CA THR A 337 13.74 -19.73 -21.23
C THR A 337 13.74 -18.73 -22.40
N ARG A 338 14.53 -19.02 -23.42
CA ARG A 338 14.24 -18.48 -24.74
C ARG A 338 12.85 -18.93 -25.23
N LEU A 339 12.42 -18.41 -26.36
CA LEU A 339 11.22 -18.95 -27.01
C LEU A 339 11.51 -20.41 -27.44
N LEU A 340 10.70 -21.36 -26.96
CA LEU A 340 10.79 -22.78 -27.28
C LEU A 340 9.65 -23.16 -28.21
N GLU A 341 9.98 -23.68 -29.38
CA GLU A 341 9.00 -24.30 -30.26
C GLU A 341 8.44 -25.61 -29.66
N ALA A 342 7.35 -26.12 -30.21
CA ALA A 342 6.78 -27.40 -29.77
C ALA A 342 7.83 -28.53 -29.83
N GLY A 343 8.08 -29.18 -28.69
CA GLY A 343 9.04 -30.25 -28.54
C GLY A 343 10.49 -29.81 -28.24
N GLU A 344 10.80 -28.50 -28.37
CA GLU A 344 12.13 -27.98 -28.02
C GLU A 344 12.38 -27.94 -26.52
N SER A 345 13.63 -27.94 -26.14
CA SER A 345 14.07 -27.80 -24.75
C SER A 345 15.27 -26.87 -24.60
N GLU A 346 15.45 -26.39 -23.38
CA GLU A 346 16.58 -25.61 -22.94
C GLU A 346 16.96 -25.99 -21.51
N THR A 347 18.24 -26.05 -21.22
CA THR A 347 18.73 -26.25 -19.85
C THR A 347 19.09 -24.91 -19.25
N LEU A 348 18.35 -24.52 -18.21
CA LEU A 348 18.59 -23.32 -17.43
C LEU A 348 19.54 -23.65 -16.28
N ARG A 349 20.54 -22.84 -16.10
CA ARG A 349 21.45 -22.91 -14.96
C ARG A 349 21.13 -21.80 -13.96
N LEU A 350 20.63 -22.18 -12.80
CA LEU A 350 20.29 -21.27 -11.70
C LEU A 350 21.30 -21.43 -10.58
N ARG A 351 21.75 -20.30 -10.04
CA ARG A 351 22.74 -20.29 -8.97
C ARG A 351 22.53 -19.11 -8.03
N PHE A 352 22.95 -19.28 -6.78
CA PHE A 352 22.98 -18.24 -5.76
C PHE A 352 24.07 -18.54 -4.73
N ALA A 353 24.49 -17.52 -3.96
CA ALA A 353 25.50 -17.72 -2.93
C ALA A 353 24.93 -18.52 -1.75
N ALA A 354 25.68 -19.50 -1.23
CA ALA A 354 25.25 -20.27 -0.06
C ALA A 354 24.91 -19.36 1.13
N ALA A 355 25.64 -18.26 1.29
CA ALA A 355 25.39 -17.24 2.32
C ALA A 355 24.01 -16.54 2.22
N ASP A 356 23.36 -16.57 1.06
CA ASP A 356 22.02 -15.98 0.88
C ASP A 356 20.94 -16.77 1.65
N MET A 357 21.25 -17.99 2.13
CA MET A 357 20.36 -18.78 2.98
C MET A 357 20.44 -18.40 4.46
N ALA A 358 21.27 -17.41 4.84
CA ALA A 358 21.36 -16.94 6.20
C ALA A 358 20.04 -16.27 6.65
N CYS A 359 19.71 -16.45 7.94
CA CYS A 359 18.65 -15.71 8.63
C CYS A 359 19.29 -14.71 9.60
N PHE A 360 18.56 -13.66 9.95
CA PHE A 360 19.02 -12.65 10.90
C PHE A 360 18.55 -12.98 12.31
N ASP A 361 19.48 -13.09 13.24
CA ASP A 361 19.21 -13.26 14.66
C ASP A 361 19.35 -11.92 15.38
N ASP A 362 18.25 -11.20 15.52
CA ASP A 362 18.19 -9.91 16.20
C ASP A 362 18.17 -10.04 17.73
N SER A 363 17.73 -11.17 18.22
CA SER A 363 17.45 -11.42 19.63
C SER A 363 18.51 -12.28 20.34
N GLY A 364 19.44 -12.88 19.60
CA GLY A 364 20.51 -13.73 20.14
C GLY A 364 20.05 -15.15 20.47
N LYS A 365 18.97 -15.64 19.85
CA LYS A 365 18.44 -17.01 20.06
C LYS A 365 19.47 -18.09 19.70
N THR A 366 20.36 -17.81 18.75
CA THR A 366 21.47 -18.71 18.38
C THR A 366 22.73 -18.55 19.22
N GLY A 367 22.77 -17.53 20.09
CA GLY A 367 23.96 -17.08 20.80
C GLY A 367 24.74 -15.96 20.10
N GLU A 368 24.32 -15.59 18.89
CA GLU A 368 24.96 -14.57 18.04
C GLU A 368 23.94 -13.45 17.74
N ARG A 369 23.82 -12.50 18.65
CA ARG A 369 22.89 -11.37 18.50
C ARG A 369 23.33 -10.43 17.37
N ASP A 370 22.35 -9.84 16.66
CA ASP A 370 22.56 -8.88 15.57
C ASP A 370 23.44 -9.45 14.45
N ALA A 371 23.22 -10.70 14.11
CA ALA A 371 24.04 -11.40 13.14
C ALA A 371 23.21 -12.15 12.07
N TRP A 372 23.71 -12.15 10.87
CA TRP A 372 23.26 -13.09 9.84
C TRP A 372 23.94 -14.43 10.07
N VAL A 373 23.14 -15.46 10.32
CA VAL A 373 23.64 -16.80 10.65
C VAL A 373 23.01 -17.86 9.75
N MET A 374 23.77 -18.89 9.46
CA MET A 374 23.26 -20.14 8.92
C MET A 374 23.33 -21.17 10.04
N GLU A 375 22.20 -21.66 10.51
CA GLU A 375 22.15 -22.69 11.53
C GLU A 375 22.55 -24.05 10.96
N ALA A 376 23.14 -24.90 11.77
CA ALA A 376 23.50 -26.26 11.37
C ALA A 376 22.26 -27.06 10.94
N GLY A 377 22.37 -27.85 9.90
CA GLY A 377 21.31 -28.71 9.43
C GLY A 377 21.25 -28.82 7.90
N ARG A 378 20.16 -29.40 7.44
CA ARG A 378 19.91 -29.69 6.02
C ARG A 378 19.08 -28.61 5.37
N TYR A 379 19.63 -27.94 4.38
CA TYR A 379 18.95 -26.94 3.53
C TYR A 379 18.46 -27.63 2.26
N GLY A 380 17.13 -27.77 2.11
CA GLY A 380 16.50 -28.32 0.91
C GLY A 380 16.51 -27.29 -0.23
N ILE A 381 16.79 -27.75 -1.45
CA ILE A 381 16.74 -26.92 -2.65
C ILE A 381 15.68 -27.48 -3.59
N PHE A 382 14.78 -26.61 -4.05
CA PHE A 382 13.61 -26.97 -4.83
C PHE A 382 13.51 -26.07 -6.07
N CYS A 383 12.95 -26.60 -7.15
CA CYS A 383 12.59 -25.81 -8.32
C CYS A 383 11.13 -26.01 -8.71
N GLY A 384 10.57 -25.00 -9.37
CA GLY A 384 9.21 -25.04 -9.89
C GLY A 384 8.87 -23.80 -10.69
N ASN A 385 7.68 -23.75 -11.28
CA ASN A 385 7.18 -22.58 -11.99
C ASN A 385 6.22 -21.72 -11.14
N ASN A 386 5.92 -22.16 -9.92
CA ASN A 386 5.28 -21.40 -8.86
C ASN A 386 5.58 -22.08 -7.51
N VAL A 387 5.27 -21.40 -6.40
CA VAL A 387 5.64 -21.87 -5.06
C VAL A 387 4.88 -23.11 -4.60
N GLU A 388 3.69 -23.42 -5.14
CA GLU A 388 2.92 -24.63 -4.79
C GLU A 388 3.38 -25.86 -5.57
N LYS A 389 4.02 -25.69 -6.72
CA LYS A 389 4.44 -26.78 -7.60
C LYS A 389 5.97 -26.93 -7.60
N LEU A 390 6.50 -27.27 -6.43
CA LEU A 390 7.92 -27.44 -6.22
C LEU A 390 8.33 -28.91 -6.25
N GLN A 391 9.48 -29.20 -6.86
CA GLN A 391 10.13 -30.50 -6.84
C GLN A 391 11.56 -30.37 -6.31
N PRO A 392 12.10 -31.36 -5.59
CA PRO A 392 13.43 -31.29 -5.03
C PRO A 392 14.51 -31.33 -6.12
N CYS A 393 15.49 -30.45 -6.03
CA CYS A 393 16.70 -30.49 -6.85
C CYS A 393 17.89 -31.13 -6.11
N GLY A 394 17.99 -30.90 -4.80
CA GLY A 394 19.07 -31.38 -3.98
C GLY A 394 19.02 -30.82 -2.56
N ALA A 395 20.11 -30.94 -1.85
CA ALA A 395 20.26 -30.37 -0.53
C ALA A 395 21.72 -29.98 -0.24
N TYR A 396 21.88 -28.99 0.64
CA TYR A 396 23.16 -28.59 1.21
C TYR A 396 23.14 -28.90 2.71
N ASP A 397 24.07 -29.73 3.19
CA ASP A 397 24.19 -30.10 4.58
C ASP A 397 25.28 -29.26 5.25
N LEU A 398 24.90 -28.42 6.22
CA LEU A 398 25.80 -27.58 7.01
C LEU A 398 26.02 -28.25 8.38
N PRO A 399 27.24 -28.76 8.66
CA PRO A 399 27.47 -29.53 9.90
C PRO A 399 27.49 -28.67 11.16
N GLU A 400 27.91 -27.42 11.07
CA GLU A 400 28.02 -26.49 12.19
C GLU A 400 27.47 -25.12 11.80
N MET A 401 26.93 -24.38 12.77
CA MET A 401 26.45 -23.03 12.55
C MET A 401 27.55 -22.11 12.02
N ARG A 402 27.21 -21.27 11.06
CA ARG A 402 28.11 -20.29 10.47
C ARG A 402 27.58 -18.88 10.64
N VAL A 403 28.39 -18.00 11.20
CA VAL A 403 28.11 -16.55 11.21
C VAL A 403 28.59 -15.97 9.90
N ILE A 404 27.67 -15.43 9.11
CA ILE A 404 27.94 -14.81 7.83
C ILE A 404 28.37 -13.36 8.00
N LYS A 405 27.66 -12.63 8.86
CA LYS A 405 27.92 -11.21 9.09
C LYS A 405 27.40 -10.79 10.45
N ARG A 406 28.20 -10.07 11.23
CA ARG A 406 27.74 -9.34 12.43
C ARG A 406 27.40 -7.91 12.05
N CYS A 407 26.28 -7.43 12.57
CA CYS A 407 25.79 -6.08 12.33
C CYS A 407 25.88 -5.24 13.61
N VAL A 408 25.80 -3.93 13.46
CA VAL A 408 25.62 -3.04 14.61
C VAL A 408 24.15 -3.13 15.04
N HIS A 409 23.91 -3.18 16.33
CA HIS A 409 22.56 -3.19 16.87
C HIS A 409 21.79 -1.95 16.41
N LEU A 410 20.62 -2.17 15.85
CA LEU A 410 19.64 -1.13 15.57
C LEU A 410 18.39 -1.47 16.37
N ASP A 411 17.98 -0.56 17.25
CA ASP A 411 16.75 -0.74 17.99
C ASP A 411 15.57 -0.89 17.03
N THR A 412 14.83 -2.00 17.14
CA THR A 412 13.60 -2.18 16.41
C THR A 412 12.48 -1.37 17.07
N ARG A 413 11.67 -0.70 16.27
CA ARG A 413 10.45 -0.04 16.75
C ARG A 413 9.22 -0.97 16.68
N LEU A 414 9.44 -2.23 16.38
CA LEU A 414 8.41 -3.23 16.34
C LEU A 414 8.13 -3.72 17.77
N ASP A 415 6.89 -3.58 18.24
CA ASP A 415 6.49 -3.97 19.59
C ASP A 415 6.27 -5.48 19.73
N GLU A 416 5.85 -6.12 18.66
CA GLU A 416 5.54 -7.55 18.60
C GLU A 416 5.75 -8.10 17.19
N ARG A 417 6.08 -9.38 17.07
CA ARG A 417 6.24 -10.08 15.80
C ARG A 417 5.57 -11.44 15.80
N LEU A 418 5.13 -11.87 14.63
CA LEU A 418 4.54 -13.18 14.38
C LEU A 418 5.61 -14.27 14.42
N LEU A 419 5.35 -15.33 15.19
CA LEU A 419 6.17 -16.54 15.23
C LEU A 419 5.59 -17.64 14.35
N LEU A 420 6.40 -18.64 14.00
CA LEU A 420 6.03 -19.77 13.14
C LEU A 420 4.91 -20.64 13.74
N ASP A 421 4.70 -20.62 15.05
CA ASP A 421 3.61 -21.30 15.73
C ASP A 421 2.27 -20.54 15.69
N GLY A 422 2.26 -19.35 15.09
CA GLY A 422 1.10 -18.47 14.97
C GLY A 422 0.86 -17.56 16.19
N SER A 423 1.71 -17.62 17.21
CA SER A 423 1.69 -16.68 18.35
C SER A 423 2.42 -15.39 18.01
N TYR A 424 2.29 -14.37 18.88
CA TYR A 424 3.06 -13.14 18.79
C TYR A 424 4.05 -13.05 19.96
N GLU A 425 5.30 -12.77 19.64
CA GLU A 425 6.36 -12.48 20.61
C GLU A 425 6.43 -10.98 20.83
N SER A 426 6.39 -10.55 22.10
CA SER A 426 6.68 -9.15 22.44
C SER A 426 8.19 -8.92 22.38
N LEU A 427 8.58 -7.83 21.72
CA LEU A 427 9.99 -7.47 21.57
C LEU A 427 10.40 -6.49 22.66
N GLU A 428 11.54 -6.74 23.29
CA GLU A 428 12.13 -5.80 24.24
C GLU A 428 12.85 -4.68 23.48
N HIS A 429 12.45 -3.45 23.75
CA HIS A 429 13.18 -2.28 23.26
C HIS A 429 14.44 -2.09 24.11
N ILE A 430 15.58 -2.18 23.47
CA ILE A 430 16.85 -1.81 24.09
C ILE A 430 16.96 -0.29 24.00
N ALA A 431 17.07 0.36 25.16
CA ALA A 431 17.29 1.79 25.20
C ALA A 431 18.55 2.13 24.38
N PRO A 432 18.49 3.08 23.44
CA PRO A 432 19.67 3.51 22.70
C PRO A 432 20.72 4.06 23.65
N ASP A 433 21.99 3.99 23.23
CA ASP A 433 23.11 4.58 23.97
C ASP A 433 22.77 6.04 24.34
N PRO A 434 22.97 6.47 25.59
CA PRO A 434 22.73 7.85 26.01
C PRO A 434 23.38 8.92 25.12
N ALA A 435 24.43 8.59 24.39
CA ALA A 435 25.04 9.44 23.38
C ALA A 435 24.11 9.78 22.18
N ASP A 436 23.07 8.97 21.93
CA ASP A 436 22.12 9.18 20.83
C ASP A 436 20.89 10.02 21.21
N GLY A 437 20.77 10.46 22.45
CA GLY A 437 19.66 11.21 23.00
C GLY A 437 18.68 10.38 23.81
N ILE A 438 17.76 11.06 24.48
CA ILE A 438 16.76 10.44 25.35
C ILE A 438 15.58 10.00 24.50
N THR A 439 15.30 8.71 24.42
CA THR A 439 14.14 8.19 23.68
C THR A 439 12.84 8.47 24.41
N VAL A 440 11.88 9.09 23.72
CA VAL A 440 10.53 9.29 24.22
C VAL A 440 9.65 8.20 23.60
N LEU A 441 9.24 7.24 24.42
CA LEU A 441 8.41 6.11 24.01
C LEU A 441 6.97 6.54 23.69
N PRO A 442 6.27 5.82 22.78
CA PRO A 442 4.88 6.11 22.42
C PRO A 442 3.92 5.97 23.61
N ALA A 443 4.18 5.04 24.50
CA ALA A 443 3.37 4.82 25.69
C ALA A 443 4.20 5.08 26.94
N GLY A 444 3.65 5.89 27.88
CA GLY A 444 4.28 6.19 29.14
C GLY A 444 4.81 7.62 29.27
N LYS A 445 5.54 7.86 30.35
CA LYS A 445 6.08 9.17 30.71
C LYS A 445 7.60 9.10 30.72
N THR A 446 8.24 9.96 29.93
CA THR A 446 9.69 10.12 29.95
C THR A 446 10.05 11.29 30.88
N ARG A 447 10.72 11.00 31.98
CA ARG A 447 11.11 12.01 32.98
C ARG A 447 12.61 12.19 32.99
N VAL A 448 13.05 13.46 32.90
CA VAL A 448 14.46 13.84 32.91
C VAL A 448 14.72 14.92 33.94
N LYS A 449 15.93 14.89 34.52
CA LYS A 449 16.38 15.93 35.44
C LYS A 449 17.03 17.07 34.65
N LEU A 450 16.61 18.30 34.93
CA LEU A 450 17.19 19.52 34.41
C LEU A 450 18.17 20.10 35.47
N ASP A 451 19.34 20.52 35.00
CA ASP A 451 20.31 21.24 35.82
C ASP A 451 20.54 22.61 35.14
N PHE A 452 20.35 23.66 35.90
CA PHE A 452 20.44 25.04 35.43
C PHE A 452 21.70 25.76 35.91
N ALA A 453 22.68 25.06 36.44
CA ALA A 453 23.95 25.66 36.92
C ALA A 453 24.68 26.45 35.80
N GLY A 454 24.49 26.05 34.54
CA GLY A 454 25.01 26.72 33.35
C GLY A 454 24.05 27.70 32.68
N GLY A 455 22.87 27.96 33.24
CA GLY A 455 21.84 28.84 32.70
C GLY A 455 20.68 28.09 32.04
N ALA A 456 20.81 27.63 30.80
CA ALA A 456 19.82 26.78 30.14
C ALA A 456 20.24 25.30 30.22
N SER A 457 19.26 24.39 30.34
CA SER A 457 19.49 22.97 30.20
C SER A 457 19.07 22.55 28.81
N GLU A 458 19.98 22.00 28.02
CA GLU A 458 19.74 21.51 26.68
C GLU A 458 19.81 19.98 26.65
N MET A 459 18.82 19.37 25.99
CA MET A 459 18.72 17.93 25.91
C MET A 459 18.29 17.51 24.52
N LEU A 460 18.89 16.45 24.01
CA LEU A 460 18.50 15.80 22.78
C LEU A 460 17.46 14.72 23.10
N PHE A 461 16.28 14.83 22.51
CA PHE A 461 15.24 13.79 22.55
C PHE A 461 15.11 13.13 21.21
N ASN A 462 14.89 11.82 21.23
CA ASN A 462 14.47 11.06 20.07
C ASN A 462 12.98 10.73 20.22
N ILE A 463 12.14 11.49 19.55
CA ILE A 463 10.68 11.33 19.57
C ILE A 463 10.33 10.15 18.69
N SER A 464 9.82 9.08 19.28
CA SER A 464 9.48 7.84 18.56
C SER A 464 8.24 7.97 17.70
N VAL A 465 7.29 8.79 18.12
CA VAL A 465 5.99 8.95 17.46
C VAL A 465 5.62 10.44 17.37
N HIS A 466 5.29 10.90 16.16
CA HIS A 466 4.73 12.23 15.97
C HIS A 466 3.43 12.39 16.77
N GLY A 467 3.22 13.54 17.39
CA GLY A 467 1.97 13.81 18.10
C GLY A 467 2.08 14.94 19.11
N THR A 468 1.00 15.13 19.85
CA THR A 468 0.95 16.09 20.96
C THR A 468 1.53 15.44 22.21
N TYR A 469 2.38 16.19 22.89
CA TYR A 469 3.01 15.81 24.14
C TYR A 469 2.72 16.85 25.21
N HIS A 470 2.36 16.37 26.41
CA HIS A 470 2.31 17.19 27.60
C HIS A 470 3.71 17.29 28.21
N LEU A 471 4.12 18.52 28.50
CA LEU A 471 5.33 18.82 29.21
C LEU A 471 4.96 19.24 30.64
N LEU A 472 5.44 18.53 31.63
CA LEU A 472 5.26 18.87 33.04
C LEU A 472 6.60 19.20 33.66
N LEU A 473 6.74 20.40 34.21
CA LEU A 473 7.90 20.82 34.98
C LEU A 473 7.58 20.68 36.48
N GLU A 474 8.49 20.06 37.22
CA GLU A 474 8.36 19.82 38.65
C GLU A 474 9.61 20.30 39.38
N GLY A 475 9.44 20.93 40.52
CA GLY A 475 10.52 21.33 41.39
C GLY A 475 11.19 20.15 42.09
N ALA A 476 12.23 20.42 42.87
CA ALA A 476 12.92 19.42 43.69
C ALA A 476 12.01 18.78 44.75
N ASP A 477 10.95 19.44 45.14
CA ASP A 477 9.89 19.00 46.04
C ASP A 477 8.79 18.17 45.34
N GLY A 478 8.88 17.99 44.03
CA GLY A 478 7.90 17.25 43.22
C GLY A 478 6.62 18.03 42.90
N LEU A 479 6.56 19.32 43.24
CA LEU A 479 5.40 20.16 42.93
C LEU A 479 5.52 20.75 41.54
N PRO A 480 4.38 20.90 40.80
CA PRO A 480 4.37 21.51 39.48
C PRO A 480 4.90 22.96 39.52
N LEU A 481 5.77 23.29 38.57
CA LEU A 481 6.28 24.63 38.37
C LEU A 481 5.48 25.34 37.25
N PRO A 482 5.16 26.66 37.43
CA PRO A 482 4.48 27.42 36.42
C PRO A 482 5.28 27.50 35.12
N TYR A 483 4.63 27.25 34.00
CA TYR A 483 5.23 27.27 32.67
C TYR A 483 5.83 28.64 32.32
N ASP A 484 5.15 29.70 32.75
CA ASP A 484 5.57 31.09 32.52
C ASP A 484 6.89 31.46 33.19
N ASP A 485 7.33 30.66 34.15
CA ASP A 485 8.63 30.85 34.82
C ASP A 485 9.82 30.30 34.01
N PHE A 486 9.56 29.71 32.83
CA PHE A 486 10.57 29.13 31.95
C PHE A 486 10.46 29.65 30.53
N GLU A 487 11.59 29.75 29.86
CA GLU A 487 11.69 29.89 28.39
C GLU A 487 12.02 28.50 27.83
N ILE A 488 11.09 27.92 27.06
CA ILE A 488 11.25 26.57 26.49
C ILE A 488 11.29 26.68 24.98
N LYS A 489 12.33 26.11 24.36
CA LYS A 489 12.51 26.05 22.91
C LYS A 489 12.75 24.62 22.48
N ALA A 490 12.11 24.19 21.42
CA ALA A 490 12.22 22.84 20.88
C ALA A 490 12.37 22.86 19.34
N GLY A 491 13.54 23.26 18.88
CA GLY A 491 13.81 23.33 17.44
C GLY A 491 12.76 24.13 16.69
N ARG A 492 11.99 23.48 15.80
CA ARG A 492 10.86 24.10 15.05
C ARG A 492 9.49 23.79 15.66
N ALA A 493 9.45 23.07 16.77
CA ALA A 493 8.18 22.71 17.41
C ALA A 493 7.59 23.92 18.15
N GLU A 494 6.29 24.12 18.02
CA GLU A 494 5.54 25.10 18.77
C GLU A 494 5.16 24.53 20.14
N ILE A 495 5.34 25.32 21.19
CA ILE A 495 5.02 24.94 22.57
C ILE A 495 4.03 25.96 23.10
N PHE A 496 2.88 25.50 23.57
CA PHE A 496 1.83 26.35 24.10
C PHE A 496 1.16 25.72 25.32
N GLY A 497 1.10 26.49 26.45
CA GLY A 497 0.38 26.08 27.66
C GLY A 497 0.77 24.72 28.24
N GLY A 498 2.05 24.32 28.09
CA GLY A 498 2.50 23.00 28.54
C GLY A 498 2.30 21.87 27.54
N ASN A 499 1.81 22.18 26.36
CA ASN A 499 1.67 21.22 25.27
C ASN A 499 2.64 21.54 24.16
N ALA A 500 3.19 20.53 23.54
CA ALA A 500 4.04 20.66 22.36
C ALA A 500 3.67 19.61 21.33
N VAL A 501 3.78 19.94 20.06
CA VAL A 501 3.68 18.96 19.00
C VAL A 501 5.06 18.67 18.46
N PHE A 502 5.48 17.44 18.67
CA PHE A 502 6.78 16.99 18.20
C PHE A 502 6.63 16.08 16.96
N PRO A 503 7.38 16.36 15.88
CA PRO A 503 7.55 15.39 14.82
C PRO A 503 8.38 14.22 15.34
N ALA A 504 8.20 13.04 14.75
CA ALA A 504 9.09 11.92 15.01
C ALA A 504 10.53 12.26 14.57
N GLY A 505 11.51 11.82 15.32
CA GLY A 505 12.91 12.08 15.07
C GLY A 505 13.62 12.83 16.18
N LYS A 506 14.85 13.31 15.91
CA LYS A 506 15.70 13.98 16.90
C LYS A 506 15.29 15.45 17.08
N ILE A 507 15.02 15.85 18.31
CA ILE A 507 14.67 17.23 18.70
C ILE A 507 15.54 17.67 19.87
N THR A 508 16.16 18.83 19.74
CA THR A 508 16.83 19.48 20.88
C THR A 508 15.83 20.35 21.61
N LEU A 509 15.61 20.06 22.89
CA LEU A 509 14.82 20.86 23.81
C LEU A 509 15.73 21.68 24.71
N SER A 510 15.56 22.98 24.71
CA SER A 510 16.26 23.93 25.59
C SER A 510 15.27 24.50 26.59
N VAL A 511 15.56 24.34 27.89
CA VAL A 511 14.74 24.87 28.98
C VAL A 511 15.59 25.84 29.79
N LYS A 512 15.15 27.09 29.89
CA LYS A 512 15.84 28.14 30.63
C LYS A 512 14.90 28.75 31.68
N PRO A 513 15.26 28.73 32.97
CA PRO A 513 14.46 29.40 33.98
C PRO A 513 14.56 30.92 33.85
N LYS A 514 13.43 31.62 33.96
CA LYS A 514 13.33 33.08 34.01
C LYS A 514 13.57 33.64 35.42
N ARG A 515 13.49 32.79 36.45
CA ARG A 515 13.75 33.07 37.86
C ARG A 515 14.80 32.11 38.39
N ALA A 516 15.40 32.44 39.56
CA ALA A 516 16.40 31.59 40.18
C ALA A 516 15.84 30.18 40.47
N CYS A 517 16.33 29.17 39.74
CA CYS A 517 16.01 27.77 39.88
C CYS A 517 17.29 26.97 39.66
N ALA A 518 17.67 26.13 40.60
CA ALA A 518 18.89 25.33 40.50
C ALA A 518 18.69 24.07 39.68
N SER A 519 17.53 23.44 39.81
CA SER A 519 17.17 22.22 39.08
C SER A 519 15.65 22.04 39.02
N ALA A 520 15.19 21.33 38.00
CA ALA A 520 13.81 20.86 37.89
C ALA A 520 13.78 19.46 37.28
N ALA A 521 12.63 18.85 37.25
CA ALA A 521 12.39 17.67 36.44
C ALA A 521 11.41 18.02 35.32
N LEU A 522 11.70 17.54 34.12
CA LEU A 522 10.80 17.63 32.97
C LEU A 522 10.23 16.24 32.68
N THR A 523 8.92 16.15 32.62
CA THR A 523 8.22 14.94 32.17
C THR A 523 7.57 15.22 30.82
N LEU A 524 7.83 14.35 29.85
CA LEU A 524 7.19 14.30 28.55
C LEU A 524 6.24 13.11 28.52
N ALA A 525 4.98 13.34 28.21
CA ALA A 525 3.97 12.28 28.05
C ALA A 525 3.16 12.56 26.78
N LYS A 526 3.06 11.56 25.90
CA LYS A 526 2.19 11.67 24.72
C LYS A 526 0.73 11.74 25.14
N ASP A 527 -0.03 12.65 24.56
CA ASP A 527 -1.47 12.74 24.77
C ASP A 527 -2.19 11.74 23.85
N ASP A 528 -2.45 10.55 24.37
CA ASP A 528 -3.21 9.50 23.68
C ASP A 528 -4.64 9.38 24.22
N SER A 529 -5.07 10.33 25.04
CA SER A 529 -6.41 10.31 25.62
C SER A 529 -7.46 10.42 24.53
N PRO A 530 -8.44 9.50 24.44
CA PRO A 530 -9.54 9.64 23.51
C PRO A 530 -10.39 10.87 23.86
N ALA A 531 -10.94 11.53 22.83
CA ALA A 531 -11.97 12.53 23.07
C ALA A 531 -13.28 11.81 23.46
N VAL A 532 -13.78 12.06 24.66
CA VAL A 532 -15.02 11.45 25.13
C VAL A 532 -16.22 12.15 24.51
N ILE A 533 -17.05 11.41 23.79
CA ILE A 533 -18.30 11.89 23.19
C ILE A 533 -19.44 11.45 24.07
N SER A 534 -19.91 12.38 24.91
CA SER A 534 -21.08 12.21 25.76
C SER A 534 -22.35 12.76 25.08
N GLY A 535 -23.51 12.63 25.72
CA GLY A 535 -24.78 13.15 25.19
C GLY A 535 -24.90 14.68 25.13
N GLU A 536 -23.89 15.40 25.65
CA GLU A 536 -23.81 16.86 25.65
C GLU A 536 -22.73 17.33 24.67
N LYS A 537 -22.56 18.64 24.51
CA LYS A 537 -21.57 19.25 23.61
C LYS A 537 -20.17 18.85 24.04
N SER A 538 -19.44 18.18 23.14
CA SER A 538 -18.02 17.82 23.31
C SER A 538 -17.17 18.58 22.29
N LEU A 539 -16.02 19.10 22.73
CA LEU A 539 -15.04 19.76 21.86
C LEU A 539 -13.89 18.80 21.57
N ILE A 540 -13.59 18.64 20.29
CA ILE A 540 -12.37 17.93 19.82
C ILE A 540 -11.45 19.02 19.28
N GLU A 541 -10.37 19.29 20.00
CA GLU A 541 -9.36 20.27 19.55
C GLU A 541 -8.59 19.76 18.34
N GLY A 542 -8.34 20.63 17.35
CA GLY A 542 -7.65 20.29 16.12
C GLY A 542 -6.26 19.68 16.32
N GLY A 543 -5.55 20.07 17.40
CA GLY A 543 -4.25 19.52 17.76
C GLY A 543 -4.27 18.16 18.47
N ARG A 544 -5.45 17.68 18.94
CA ARG A 544 -5.61 16.40 19.65
C ARG A 544 -5.83 15.21 18.74
N PHE A 545 -5.17 15.19 17.60
CA PHE A 545 -5.20 14.02 16.73
C PHE A 545 -4.28 12.92 17.30
N CYS A 546 -4.74 11.68 17.24
CA CYS A 546 -3.87 10.54 17.52
C CYS A 546 -2.89 10.32 16.36
N GLU A 547 -3.19 10.91 15.19
CA GLU A 547 -2.51 10.62 13.98
C GLU A 547 -2.77 11.65 12.87
N CYS A 548 -1.75 12.00 12.08
CA CYS A 548 -1.92 12.86 10.90
C CYS A 548 -0.91 12.52 9.80
N ALA A 549 -1.20 12.96 8.57
CA ALA A 549 -0.28 12.83 7.46
C ALA A 549 1.01 13.65 7.69
N LEU A 550 2.11 13.16 7.16
CA LEU A 550 3.37 13.91 7.14
C LEU A 550 3.13 15.32 6.56
N TYR A 551 3.67 16.35 7.24
CA TYR A 551 3.47 17.78 6.93
C TYR A 551 2.13 18.42 7.33
N VAL A 552 1.13 17.70 7.84
CA VAL A 552 0.07 18.34 8.59
C VAL A 552 0.67 18.80 9.91
N VAL A 553 0.66 20.08 10.16
CA VAL A 553 1.25 20.67 11.38
C VAL A 553 0.16 21.39 12.14
N PRO A 554 0.07 21.20 13.45
CA PRO A 554 -0.75 22.07 14.28
C PRO A 554 -0.11 23.44 14.32
N ARG A 555 -0.95 24.45 14.24
CA ARG A 555 -0.56 25.87 14.38
C ARG A 555 -1.24 26.42 15.61
N ALA A 556 -0.45 26.92 16.54
CA ALA A 556 -0.99 27.62 17.69
C ALA A 556 -1.72 28.89 17.24
N PHE A 557 -2.90 29.16 17.78
CA PHE A 557 -3.57 30.44 17.64
C PHE A 557 -3.99 30.96 19.02
N SER A 558 -3.66 32.21 19.27
CA SER A 558 -3.81 32.82 20.59
C SER A 558 -5.08 33.66 20.77
N ASP A 559 -5.85 33.90 19.68
CA ASP A 559 -6.79 35.01 19.67
C ASP A 559 -8.27 34.59 19.57
N ASP A 560 -8.59 33.30 19.72
CA ASP A 560 -9.97 32.84 19.71
C ASP A 560 -10.48 32.62 21.14
N ALA A 561 -11.36 33.51 21.61
CA ALA A 561 -11.90 33.49 22.97
C ALA A 561 -12.76 32.25 23.30
N ASP A 562 -13.22 31.53 22.27
CA ASP A 562 -14.03 30.31 22.42
C ASP A 562 -13.21 29.03 22.55
N MET A 563 -11.88 29.12 22.37
CA MET A 563 -10.96 27.97 22.39
C MET A 563 -9.92 28.19 23.50
N ALA A 564 -10.02 27.47 24.57
CA ALA A 564 -9.20 27.67 25.75
C ALA A 564 -7.69 27.38 25.52
N HIS A 565 -7.31 26.51 24.57
CA HIS A 565 -5.92 26.16 24.22
C HIS A 565 -5.89 25.46 22.86
N GLY A 566 -5.91 26.17 21.74
CA GLY A 566 -6.16 25.53 20.48
C GLY A 566 -4.99 25.44 19.53
N PHE A 567 -4.87 24.31 18.88
CA PHE A 567 -4.08 24.14 17.67
C PHE A 567 -5.01 23.89 16.48
N ALA A 568 -4.84 24.68 15.41
CA ALA A 568 -5.48 24.39 14.13
C ALA A 568 -4.62 23.45 13.31
N LEU A 569 -5.26 22.63 12.48
CA LEU A 569 -4.57 21.82 11.48
C LEU A 569 -4.23 22.70 10.28
N ALA A 570 -2.99 23.13 10.20
CA ALA A 570 -2.46 23.86 9.05
C ALA A 570 -2.00 22.88 7.94
N ARG A 571 -1.90 23.41 6.71
CA ARG A 571 -1.43 22.66 5.53
C ARG A 571 -2.30 21.48 5.11
N MET A 572 -3.58 21.47 5.44
CA MET A 572 -4.57 20.54 4.90
C MET A 572 -4.91 20.76 3.41
N HIS A 573 -4.27 21.75 2.77
CA HIS A 573 -4.52 22.15 1.38
C HIS A 573 -3.93 21.19 0.32
N THR A 574 -3.33 20.10 0.72
CA THR A 574 -2.84 19.08 -0.22
C THR A 574 -3.78 17.87 -0.18
N PRO A 575 -4.32 17.41 -1.32
CA PRO A 575 -5.17 16.23 -1.38
C PRO A 575 -4.52 15.02 -0.72
N GLY A 576 -5.32 14.23 -0.03
CA GLY A 576 -4.86 13.04 0.68
C GLY A 576 -4.24 13.30 2.05
N ARG A 577 -3.96 14.56 2.44
CA ARG A 577 -3.55 14.85 3.81
C ARG A 577 -4.70 14.67 4.78
N TYR A 578 -4.41 14.15 5.95
CA TYR A 578 -5.45 13.80 6.91
C TYR A 578 -5.02 14.02 8.35
N ALA A 579 -6.02 14.07 9.23
CA ALA A 579 -5.86 13.92 10.66
C ALA A 579 -6.92 12.92 11.18
N THR A 580 -6.52 12.09 12.12
CA THR A 580 -7.38 11.08 12.75
C THR A 580 -7.49 11.37 14.24
N TYR A 581 -8.70 11.31 14.74
CA TYR A 581 -9.03 11.53 16.14
C TYR A 581 -9.58 10.23 16.72
N ARG A 582 -9.05 9.83 17.87
CA ARG A 582 -9.58 8.71 18.64
C ARG A 582 -10.72 9.20 19.51
N LEU A 583 -11.89 8.58 19.37
CA LEU A 583 -13.11 8.93 20.09
C LEU A 583 -13.52 7.77 21.00
N GLU A 584 -13.97 8.09 22.23
CA GLU A 584 -14.69 7.18 23.10
C GLU A 584 -16.14 7.61 23.16
N VAL A 585 -17.03 6.84 22.55
CA VAL A 585 -18.44 7.17 22.38
C VAL A 585 -19.28 6.43 23.44
N GLU A 586 -19.86 7.15 24.36
CA GLU A 586 -20.64 6.56 25.46
C GLU A 586 -21.92 5.84 24.98
N LYS A 587 -22.54 6.37 23.93
CA LYS A 587 -23.79 5.83 23.40
C LYS A 587 -23.80 5.86 21.88
N ALA A 588 -24.08 4.73 21.24
CA ALA A 588 -24.27 4.70 19.79
C ALA A 588 -25.42 5.62 19.37
N GLY A 589 -25.23 6.39 18.29
CA GLY A 589 -26.23 7.34 17.83
C GLY A 589 -25.78 8.18 16.65
N ILE A 590 -26.66 9.11 16.28
CA ILE A 590 -26.35 10.15 15.29
C ILE A 590 -26.02 11.42 16.06
N TYR A 591 -24.86 11.98 15.75
CA TYR A 591 -24.32 13.17 16.38
C TYR A 591 -24.24 14.31 15.39
N ASP A 592 -24.52 15.54 15.81
CA ASP A 592 -24.32 16.74 15.03
C ASP A 592 -22.88 17.24 15.25
N PHE A 593 -22.11 17.32 14.16
CA PHE A 593 -20.73 17.82 14.14
C PHE A 593 -20.68 19.19 13.48
N SER A 594 -19.86 20.08 14.02
CA SER A 594 -19.50 21.33 13.37
C SER A 594 -17.99 21.46 13.35
N LEU A 595 -17.45 21.98 12.25
CA LEU A 595 -16.04 22.30 12.13
C LEU A 595 -15.81 23.79 12.42
N ARG A 596 -14.79 24.09 13.23
CA ARG A 596 -14.24 25.43 13.30
C ARG A 596 -13.11 25.53 12.30
N TYR A 597 -13.14 26.53 11.43
CA TYR A 597 -12.26 26.60 10.26
C TYR A 597 -11.89 28.01 9.85
N TYR A 598 -10.75 28.14 9.16
CA TYR A 598 -10.33 29.33 8.42
C TYR A 598 -10.31 29.01 6.92
N ASN A 599 -11.12 29.74 6.15
CA ASN A 599 -11.20 29.62 4.70
C ASN A 599 -10.84 30.95 4.03
N PRO A 600 -9.59 31.12 3.54
CA PRO A 600 -9.16 32.31 2.80
C PRO A 600 -9.70 32.37 1.37
N TYR A 601 -10.31 31.28 0.90
CA TYR A 601 -10.83 31.14 -0.46
C TYR A 601 -12.32 31.55 -0.53
N ASP A 602 -12.92 31.38 -1.70
CA ASP A 602 -14.37 31.60 -1.86
C ASP A 602 -15.19 30.54 -1.12
N ASP A 603 -16.50 30.73 -1.03
CA ASP A 603 -17.40 29.76 -0.40
C ASP A 603 -17.29 28.38 -1.08
N MET A 604 -17.14 27.33 -0.29
CA MET A 604 -16.86 25.96 -0.78
C MET A 604 -17.79 24.96 -0.08
N LEU A 605 -18.14 23.86 -0.75
CA LEU A 605 -18.79 22.74 -0.10
C LEU A 605 -17.79 21.95 0.74
N LEU A 606 -18.20 21.54 1.94
CA LEU A 606 -17.37 20.71 2.83
C LEU A 606 -16.99 19.39 2.15
N SER A 607 -17.92 18.75 1.42
CA SER A 607 -17.72 17.52 0.67
C SER A 607 -16.66 17.63 -0.44
N ASP A 608 -16.49 18.84 -0.99
CA ASP A 608 -15.49 19.10 -2.04
C ASP A 608 -14.10 19.34 -1.44
N CYS A 609 -14.07 19.79 -0.18
CA CYS A 609 -12.81 20.11 0.52
C CYS A 609 -12.26 18.90 1.30
N PHE A 610 -13.16 18.15 1.94
CA PHE A 610 -12.78 17.09 2.87
C PHE A 610 -13.65 15.85 2.71
N SER A 611 -13.00 14.68 2.82
CA SER A 611 -13.67 13.41 3.08
C SER A 611 -13.64 13.14 4.59
N VAL A 612 -14.79 12.78 5.16
CA VAL A 612 -14.93 12.43 6.57
C VAL A 612 -15.19 10.92 6.68
N LEU A 613 -14.34 10.23 7.44
CA LEU A 613 -14.46 8.79 7.66
C LEU A 613 -14.65 8.52 9.16
N VAL A 614 -15.51 7.56 9.48
CA VAL A 614 -15.65 7.02 10.83
C VAL A 614 -15.26 5.56 10.79
N SER A 615 -14.20 5.20 11.52
CA SER A 615 -13.60 3.86 11.50
C SER A 615 -13.37 3.34 10.08
N ASN A 616 -12.74 4.20 9.24
CA ASN A 616 -12.41 3.98 7.82
C ASN A 616 -13.61 3.83 6.86
N VAL A 617 -14.81 4.12 7.30
CA VAL A 617 -16.00 4.19 6.43
C VAL A 617 -16.31 5.64 6.11
N ARG A 618 -16.25 6.01 4.83
CA ARG A 618 -16.61 7.36 4.36
C ARG A 618 -18.06 7.69 4.74
N ARG A 619 -18.27 8.90 5.21
CA ARG A 619 -19.60 9.40 5.60
C ARG A 619 -19.98 10.58 4.73
N GLU A 620 -21.23 10.62 4.33
CA GLU A 620 -21.79 11.80 3.68
C GLU A 620 -21.97 12.92 4.71
N VAL A 621 -21.49 14.11 4.37
CA VAL A 621 -21.57 15.31 5.23
C VAL A 621 -22.61 16.31 4.75
N GLY A 622 -23.42 15.95 3.76
CA GLY A 622 -24.46 16.82 3.20
C GLY A 622 -23.91 18.05 2.48
N SER A 623 -24.79 19.03 2.25
CA SER A 623 -24.46 20.26 1.51
C SER A 623 -23.99 21.39 2.45
N VAL A 624 -23.05 21.08 3.35
CA VAL A 624 -22.49 22.09 4.28
C VAL A 624 -21.54 23.02 3.52
N VAL A 625 -21.77 24.32 3.63
CA VAL A 625 -20.97 25.35 2.97
C VAL A 625 -19.99 25.97 3.97
N LEU A 626 -18.70 25.90 3.66
CA LEU A 626 -17.64 26.60 4.36
C LEU A 626 -17.51 28.00 3.76
N LYS A 627 -18.03 29.00 4.47
CA LYS A 627 -18.03 30.40 4.05
C LYS A 627 -16.61 30.96 4.08
N LYS A 628 -16.30 31.86 3.12
CA LYS A 628 -15.07 32.64 3.17
C LYS A 628 -14.94 33.37 4.51
N THR A 629 -13.76 33.30 5.10
CA THR A 629 -13.39 34.05 6.30
C THR A 629 -12.53 35.25 5.89
N ALA A 630 -12.55 36.31 6.68
CA ALA A 630 -11.75 37.50 6.43
C ALA A 630 -10.56 37.55 7.41
N GLU A 631 -9.47 38.18 6.99
CA GLU A 631 -8.45 38.66 7.90
C GLU A 631 -8.90 40.04 8.42
N MET A 632 -8.96 40.21 9.73
CA MET A 632 -9.21 41.52 10.38
C MET A 632 -7.93 41.94 11.09
N ASP A 633 -7.41 43.10 10.72
CA ASP A 633 -6.20 43.71 11.32
C ASP A 633 -4.98 42.77 11.42
N GLY A 634 -4.81 41.87 10.43
CA GLY A 634 -3.75 40.88 10.42
C GLY A 634 -3.97 39.65 11.27
N ALA A 635 -5.13 39.53 11.92
CA ALA A 635 -5.54 38.31 12.66
C ALA A 635 -6.40 37.39 11.82
N VAL A 636 -6.17 36.11 11.95
CA VAL A 636 -6.97 35.05 11.28
C VAL A 636 -8.31 34.89 11.98
N VAL A 637 -9.41 35.03 11.25
CA VAL A 637 -10.76 34.88 11.78
C VAL A 637 -11.32 33.50 11.47
N TYR A 638 -11.56 32.70 12.49
CA TYR A 638 -12.18 31.38 12.36
C TYR A 638 -13.72 31.47 12.42
N LYS A 639 -14.37 30.64 11.64
CA LYS A 639 -15.83 30.46 11.65
C LYS A 639 -16.20 29.03 12.01
N THR A 640 -17.41 28.83 12.53
CA THR A 640 -17.97 27.50 12.76
C THR A 640 -18.92 27.15 11.61
N SER A 641 -18.80 25.93 11.07
CA SER A 641 -19.69 25.45 10.01
C SER A 641 -21.11 25.21 10.53
N GLU A 642 -22.08 25.16 9.62
CA GLU A 642 -23.34 24.52 9.92
C GLU A 642 -23.10 23.05 10.32
N PRO A 643 -23.97 22.50 11.20
CA PRO A 643 -23.78 21.12 11.64
C PRO A 643 -24.05 20.11 10.52
N PHE A 644 -23.27 19.03 10.51
CA PHE A 644 -23.50 17.84 9.71
C PHE A 644 -23.58 16.60 10.60
N ARG A 645 -24.23 15.54 10.11
CA ARG A 645 -24.55 14.38 10.94
C ARG A 645 -23.64 13.21 10.68
N LEU A 646 -23.10 12.64 11.76
CA LEU A 646 -22.32 11.41 11.72
C LEU A 646 -22.92 10.36 12.64
N ALA A 647 -23.08 9.15 12.13
CA ALA A 647 -23.41 7.98 12.94
C ALA A 647 -22.14 7.45 13.59
N LEU A 648 -22.09 7.44 14.92
CA LEU A 648 -20.98 6.88 15.69
C LEU A 648 -21.42 5.58 16.40
N PRO A 649 -20.59 4.52 16.38
CA PRO A 649 -20.82 3.34 17.19
C PRO A 649 -20.53 3.64 18.68
N ARG A 650 -21.03 2.82 19.60
CA ARG A 650 -20.65 2.87 21.00
C ARG A 650 -19.24 2.33 21.19
N GLY A 651 -18.47 2.92 22.11
CA GLY A 651 -17.10 2.54 22.44
C GLY A 651 -16.07 3.30 21.62
N GLU A 652 -14.90 2.73 21.47
CA GLU A 652 -13.80 3.35 20.74
C GLU A 652 -14.07 3.37 19.23
N CYS A 653 -13.88 4.53 18.62
CA CYS A 653 -13.90 4.68 17.18
C CYS A 653 -12.94 5.80 16.74
N TYR A 654 -12.68 5.89 15.44
CA TYR A 654 -11.74 6.85 14.86
C TYR A 654 -12.48 7.75 13.88
N LEU A 655 -12.35 9.07 14.08
CA LEU A 655 -12.81 10.09 13.14
C LEU A 655 -11.60 10.56 12.31
N LYS A 656 -11.65 10.33 11.01
CA LYS A 656 -10.59 10.77 10.09
C LYS A 656 -11.12 11.83 9.14
N ILE A 657 -10.40 12.93 9.01
CA ILE A 657 -10.69 14.01 8.07
C ILE A 657 -9.56 14.03 7.04
N VAL A 658 -9.91 13.84 5.78
CA VAL A 658 -8.95 13.76 4.67
C VAL A 658 -9.20 14.92 3.71
N SER A 659 -8.17 15.68 3.39
CA SER A 659 -8.26 16.75 2.40
C SER A 659 -8.50 16.18 1.00
N ALA A 660 -9.49 16.72 0.30
CA ALA A 660 -9.87 16.32 -1.05
C ALA A 660 -9.32 17.26 -2.14
N THR A 661 -8.95 18.49 -1.78
CA THR A 661 -8.52 19.51 -2.76
C THR A 661 -7.28 20.29 -2.30
N ARG A 662 -6.65 21.02 -3.23
CA ARG A 662 -5.52 21.92 -2.92
C ARG A 662 -5.92 23.20 -2.19
N THR A 663 -7.19 23.52 -2.20
CA THR A 663 -7.75 24.73 -1.61
C THR A 663 -8.54 24.44 -0.34
N SER A 664 -8.25 23.31 0.33
CA SER A 664 -8.94 22.97 1.58
C SER A 664 -8.64 23.98 2.68
N PRO A 665 -9.67 24.42 3.42
CA PRO A 665 -9.53 25.30 4.57
C PRO A 665 -8.68 24.71 5.70
N GLU A 666 -8.16 25.54 6.57
CA GLU A 666 -7.57 25.11 7.84
C GLU A 666 -8.69 24.73 8.81
N ILE A 667 -8.50 23.65 9.58
CA ILE A 667 -9.45 23.17 10.59
C ILE A 667 -8.88 23.47 11.98
N ALA A 668 -9.66 24.14 12.80
CA ALA A 668 -9.32 24.47 14.17
C ALA A 668 -9.88 23.47 15.19
#